data_07e2fa6143aa617f86f520628e99bf56
#
_entry.id   07e2fa6143aa617f86f520628e99bf56
#
_cell.length_a   1.000
_cell.length_b   1.000
_cell.length_c   1.000
_cell.angle_alpha   90.00
_cell.angle_beta   90.00
_cell.angle_gamma   90.00
#
_symmetry.space_group_name_H-M   'P 1'
#
loop_
_entity.id
_entity.type
_entity.pdbx_description
1 polymer ?
#
loop_
_entity_poly.entity_id
_entity_poly.type
_entity_poly.pdbx_seq_one_letter_code
_entity_poly.pdbx_strand_id
1 'polypeptide(L)'
;APAAGAPAAAATAQPKLAIVDATTGAKKEFESVRSYKFAGDKSNWVAIQHNAPVTAAPALGARGGAAAATGTTLELVNLTTGAAEPIGNVTEFSFDDSGDWIAYATGVSDMVGNAVQLRQLSTGVVRTLESQKAQYRRLIWSDSTDALAAIRVVPDTATGEEDAAVLAWTHAAVAGANATEITNKNLGVSGGLVISSDRALEWGDGQKMIYFGLREPRPPRTPSTGTFTPPATNGVAPGAGAGGQVAAAPQTDADVPSLILWHWKDPRLQSQQQVQEVQDRAFSYLASHSFATGKNVRLADENVRDVAIGPKDTWGVGTDISKYEVAASVKGDAFRDLYAVNLATGERKPMQMKVPGGGGGGGSGRGGFGGSNFSPDNSVYVYYDLGEYKAYNFESGKTTVITAGVPAKFWNTEDDHNQVKPPVPGALIGWSKDSKNIFIRDNWDAWRMSLGGGSAVNITGDGQKNQIHYQGRLIFDPKEREIDVSKPMYFQTYGEWTKKEGLSQVDPMKGGAKVITFEDAKVNYRRARDSDTWVFSRQTVVKYPDWYAADGGIQNERRLTDANPQQKDVAWTPGARLIDYTCDNGGGRHQAVLYLPAGYEKGKSYPMLTYIYEKLSQEYNVYSEPNATRYANPSVFTSRGYAFLKPDIVYHLNDPGRSATWCVLPAVKAALATGIVDDKRVGLQGHSWGGYQTAFLTTQTKMFKTGVAGAPLTDMVSMAGSVYWNTGMSDNAIFIASQGRFTGGPNDVPDAYRRNSPQEFAQNLATPLMILANDRDGAVDFNQGITYYNHLRNLNKNVVLLEYVGENHGLARPTNMKDYALRMTEWFDTFLRDQPAPDWLKDGVPRLKMEQHLKDRKVLVDPKAVPAPKVVP
;
A
#
# COMPACT_ATOMS: atom_id res chain seq x y z
N ALA A 1 -13.56 42.51 -27.99
CA ALA A 1 -14.31 42.10 -26.81
C ALA A 1 -13.56 40.96 -26.10
N PRO A 2 -13.29 41.02 -24.80
CA PRO A 2 -12.60 39.94 -24.10
C PRO A 2 -13.55 38.77 -23.90
N ALA A 3 -13.03 37.56 -24.13
CA ALA A 3 -13.75 36.32 -23.95
C ALA A 3 -14.15 36.14 -22.47
N ALA A 4 -15.40 35.70 -22.27
CA ALA A 4 -15.98 35.44 -20.96
C ALA A 4 -15.21 34.37 -20.19
N GLY A 5 -15.01 34.61 -18.89
CA GLY A 5 -14.16 33.81 -18.01
C GLY A 5 -14.54 32.34 -17.92
N ALA A 6 -13.52 31.51 -17.86
CA ALA A 6 -13.65 30.13 -17.46
C ALA A 6 -14.28 30.02 -16.06
N PRO A 7 -15.17 29.06 -15.81
CA PRO A 7 -15.76 28.88 -14.49
C PRO A 7 -14.66 28.56 -13.47
N ALA A 8 -14.70 29.25 -12.34
CA ALA A 8 -13.82 28.99 -11.21
C ALA A 8 -13.86 27.50 -10.85
N ALA A 9 -12.68 26.88 -10.74
CA ALA A 9 -12.57 25.51 -10.27
C ALA A 9 -13.33 25.40 -8.94
N ALA A 10 -14.23 24.44 -8.84
CA ALA A 10 -14.94 24.15 -7.60
C ALA A 10 -13.89 23.94 -6.49
N ALA A 11 -13.95 24.76 -5.44
CA ALA A 11 -13.07 24.61 -4.28
C ALA A 11 -13.19 23.17 -3.76
N THR A 12 -12.10 22.43 -3.75
CA THR A 12 -12.04 21.10 -3.14
C THR A 12 -12.45 21.25 -1.68
N ALA A 13 -13.48 20.48 -1.26
CA ALA A 13 -13.94 20.49 0.12
C ALA A 13 -12.76 20.19 1.04
N GLN A 14 -12.48 21.08 2.00
CA GLN A 14 -11.42 20.90 2.96
C GLN A 14 -11.79 19.79 3.94
N PRO A 15 -10.84 18.94 4.38
CA PRO A 15 -11.10 17.90 5.36
C PRO A 15 -11.65 18.49 6.67
N LYS A 16 -12.63 17.80 7.25
CA LYS A 16 -13.22 18.13 8.54
C LYS A 16 -12.89 17.04 9.57
N LEU A 17 -12.78 17.42 10.83
CA LEU A 17 -12.65 16.51 11.96
C LEU A 17 -13.90 16.62 12.82
N ALA A 18 -14.44 15.48 13.23
CA ALA A 18 -15.46 15.44 14.25
C ALA A 18 -14.95 14.67 15.48
N ILE A 19 -15.04 15.28 16.64
CA ILE A 19 -14.82 14.62 17.93
C ILE A 19 -16.20 14.28 18.51
N VAL A 20 -16.40 13.01 18.80
CA VAL A 20 -17.66 12.50 19.36
C VAL A 20 -17.40 11.98 20.77
N ASP A 21 -18.13 12.45 21.74
CA ASP A 21 -18.19 11.87 23.08
C ASP A 21 -18.91 10.52 23.00
N ALA A 22 -18.21 9.44 23.26
CA ALA A 22 -18.75 8.09 23.13
C ALA A 22 -19.86 7.77 24.16
N THR A 23 -19.92 8.53 25.25
CA THR A 23 -20.92 8.32 26.33
C THR A 23 -22.22 9.04 26.03
N THR A 24 -22.11 10.29 25.55
CA THR A 24 -23.27 11.18 25.38
C THR A 24 -23.71 11.28 23.93
N GLY A 25 -22.84 10.91 22.96
CA GLY A 25 -23.06 11.13 21.54
C GLY A 25 -22.86 12.58 21.09
N ALA A 26 -22.46 13.48 22.00
CA ALA A 26 -22.21 14.88 21.67
C ALA A 26 -21.07 15.00 20.67
N LYS A 27 -21.28 15.83 19.65
CA LYS A 27 -20.37 15.98 18.51
C LYS A 27 -19.87 17.41 18.42
N LYS A 28 -18.55 17.60 18.31
CA LYS A 28 -17.90 18.87 17.99
C LYS A 28 -17.15 18.75 16.67
N GLU A 29 -17.42 19.62 15.71
CA GLU A 29 -16.79 19.61 14.39
C GLU A 29 -15.73 20.72 14.26
N PHE A 30 -14.69 20.42 13.52
CA PHE A 30 -13.58 21.32 13.20
C PHE A 30 -13.39 21.36 11.69
N GLU A 31 -13.30 22.56 11.15
CA GLU A 31 -13.19 22.80 9.71
C GLU A 31 -11.71 22.87 9.27
N SER A 32 -11.45 22.55 8.00
CA SER A 32 -10.14 22.75 7.38
C SER A 32 -8.98 22.10 8.15
N VAL A 33 -9.16 20.85 8.59
CA VAL A 33 -8.18 20.14 9.40
C VAL A 33 -7.13 19.48 8.51
N ARG A 34 -5.84 19.75 8.80
CA ARG A 34 -4.68 19.13 8.17
C ARG A 34 -4.28 17.83 8.86
N SER A 35 -4.18 17.86 10.18
CA SER A 35 -3.80 16.72 11.00
C SER A 35 -4.29 16.90 12.44
N TYR A 36 -4.36 15.80 13.18
CA TYR A 36 -4.65 15.84 14.60
C TYR A 36 -3.92 14.72 15.35
N LYS A 37 -3.69 14.90 16.64
CA LYS A 37 -3.07 13.91 17.51
C LYS A 37 -3.62 14.07 18.93
N PHE A 38 -3.94 12.94 19.58
CA PHE A 38 -4.27 12.91 21.01
C PHE A 38 -2.99 12.94 21.85
N ALA A 39 -3.07 13.52 23.06
CA ALA A 39 -1.96 13.60 23.98
C ALA A 39 -1.70 12.24 24.62
N GLY A 40 -0.60 11.59 24.25
CA GLY A 40 -0.05 10.38 24.87
C GLY A 40 -1.08 9.38 25.41
N ASP A 41 -0.74 8.71 26.50
CA ASP A 41 -1.60 7.72 27.15
C ASP A 41 -2.80 8.32 27.89
N LYS A 42 -2.68 9.56 28.38
CA LYS A 42 -3.77 10.24 29.13
C LYS A 42 -4.92 10.67 28.24
N SER A 43 -4.65 10.98 26.99
CA SER A 43 -5.61 11.37 25.95
C SER A 43 -6.63 12.45 26.37
N ASN A 44 -6.31 13.29 27.38
CA ASN A 44 -7.17 14.37 27.86
C ASN A 44 -7.16 15.62 26.95
N TRP A 45 -6.21 15.66 26.02
CA TRP A 45 -6.03 16.73 25.07
C TRP A 45 -5.94 16.20 23.66
N VAL A 46 -6.39 16.99 22.72
CA VAL A 46 -6.14 16.77 21.29
C VAL A 46 -5.57 18.05 20.69
N ALA A 47 -4.53 17.91 19.88
CA ALA A 47 -3.98 18.98 19.07
C ALA A 47 -4.48 18.83 17.64
N ILE A 48 -5.05 19.90 17.08
CA ILE A 48 -5.65 19.93 15.75
C ILE A 48 -4.93 21.00 14.94
N GLN A 49 -4.21 20.58 13.90
CA GLN A 49 -3.53 21.51 13.00
C GLN A 49 -4.44 21.82 11.81
N HIS A 50 -4.68 23.09 11.55
CA HIS A 50 -5.50 23.53 10.45
C HIS A 50 -4.68 23.70 9.16
N ASN A 51 -5.34 23.60 8.00
CA ASN A 51 -4.75 23.99 6.74
C ASN A 51 -4.53 25.52 6.70
N ALA A 52 -3.57 25.98 5.90
CA ALA A 52 -3.44 27.39 5.61
C ALA A 52 -4.74 27.93 4.99
N PRO A 53 -5.15 29.17 5.32
CA PRO A 53 -6.27 29.80 4.64
C PRO A 53 -6.07 29.75 3.11
N VAL A 54 -7.11 29.42 2.37
CA VAL A 54 -7.08 29.46 0.91
C VAL A 54 -7.03 30.94 0.51
N THR A 55 -5.84 31.51 0.44
CA THR A 55 -5.64 32.79 -0.22
C THR A 55 -5.74 32.57 -1.72
N ALA A 56 -6.39 33.52 -2.44
CA ALA A 56 -6.50 33.47 -3.90
C ALA A 56 -5.15 33.10 -4.53
N ALA A 57 -5.19 32.22 -5.55
CA ALA A 57 -4.00 31.71 -6.20
C ALA A 57 -2.96 32.80 -6.44
N PRO A 58 -1.67 32.60 -6.12
CA PRO A 58 -0.64 33.58 -6.44
C PRO A 58 -0.63 33.80 -7.95
N ALA A 59 -0.50 35.04 -8.36
CA ALA A 59 -0.46 35.43 -9.76
C ALA A 59 0.61 34.61 -10.49
N LEU A 60 0.25 34.03 -11.63
CA LEU A 60 1.14 33.30 -12.54
C LEU A 60 2.40 34.15 -12.80
N GLY A 61 3.53 33.75 -12.22
CA GLY A 61 4.82 34.45 -12.42
C GLY A 61 5.81 34.39 -11.28
N ALA A 62 5.42 34.14 -10.04
CA ALA A 62 6.35 34.05 -8.93
C ALA A 62 7.01 32.66 -8.88
N ARG A 63 8.15 32.49 -9.53
CA ARG A 63 9.05 31.36 -9.33
C ARG A 63 9.68 31.47 -7.94
N GLY A 64 9.06 30.81 -6.96
CA GLY A 64 9.59 30.76 -5.61
C GLY A 64 10.77 29.79 -5.51
N GLY A 65 11.91 30.30 -5.01
CA GLY A 65 12.77 29.46 -4.19
C GLY A 65 11.93 28.85 -3.07
N ALA A 66 12.36 27.71 -2.49
CA ALA A 66 11.62 27.03 -1.42
C ALA A 66 11.22 28.07 -0.35
N ALA A 67 9.96 28.50 -0.39
CA ALA A 67 9.44 29.47 0.57
C ALA A 67 9.61 28.83 1.94
N ALA A 68 10.12 29.58 2.90
CA ALA A 68 10.18 29.13 4.28
C ALA A 68 8.80 28.59 4.67
N ALA A 69 8.76 27.40 5.23
CA ALA A 69 7.50 26.77 5.61
C ALA A 69 6.82 27.69 6.64
N THR A 70 5.78 28.40 6.22
CA THR A 70 4.96 29.20 7.14
C THR A 70 4.07 28.26 7.93
N GLY A 71 4.09 28.42 9.26
CA GLY A 71 3.25 27.66 10.15
C GLY A 71 1.77 28.00 9.98
N THR A 72 0.93 27.11 10.46
CA THR A 72 -0.53 27.26 10.47
C THR A 72 -1.03 27.30 11.91
N THR A 73 -2.33 27.48 12.11
CA THR A 73 -2.92 27.43 13.45
C THR A 73 -2.95 26.01 13.96
N LEU A 74 -2.45 25.79 15.17
CA LEU A 74 -2.63 24.59 15.98
C LEU A 74 -3.65 24.90 17.06
N GLU A 75 -4.75 24.18 17.13
CA GLU A 75 -5.77 24.31 18.16
C GLU A 75 -5.60 23.19 19.18
N LEU A 76 -5.32 23.55 20.45
CA LEU A 76 -5.27 22.61 21.57
C LEU A 76 -6.64 22.53 22.23
N VAL A 77 -7.26 21.37 22.20
CA VAL A 77 -8.58 21.14 22.77
C VAL A 77 -8.46 20.27 24.01
N ASN A 78 -8.89 20.78 25.15
CA ASN A 78 -9.06 19.99 26.37
C ASN A 78 -10.37 19.21 26.29
N LEU A 79 -10.28 17.89 26.25
CA LEU A 79 -11.45 17.01 26.07
C LEU A 79 -12.34 16.90 27.31
N THR A 80 -11.79 17.24 28.49
CA THR A 80 -12.57 17.22 29.75
C THR A 80 -13.44 18.48 29.90
N THR A 81 -12.87 19.64 29.53
CA THR A 81 -13.54 20.95 29.71
C THR A 81 -14.19 21.46 28.45
N GLY A 82 -13.80 20.93 27.28
CA GLY A 82 -14.18 21.45 25.96
C GLY A 82 -13.50 22.75 25.56
N ALA A 83 -12.61 23.29 26.41
CA ALA A 83 -11.85 24.52 26.12
C ALA A 83 -10.89 24.29 24.96
N ALA A 84 -10.78 25.29 24.08
CA ALA A 84 -9.91 25.24 22.89
C ALA A 84 -9.03 26.49 22.87
N GLU A 85 -7.74 26.30 22.65
CA GLU A 85 -6.73 27.35 22.62
C GLU A 85 -5.95 27.33 21.29
N PRO A 86 -6.00 28.38 20.50
CA PRO A 86 -5.26 28.47 19.25
C PRO A 86 -3.81 28.92 19.48
N ILE A 87 -2.87 28.26 18.81
CA ILE A 87 -1.45 28.62 18.73
C ILE A 87 -1.13 28.92 17.27
N GLY A 88 -0.67 30.15 16.99
CA GLY A 88 -0.35 30.58 15.63
C GLY A 88 1.01 30.09 15.13
N ASN A 89 1.15 30.06 13.81
CA ASN A 89 2.43 29.81 13.11
C ASN A 89 3.13 28.49 13.45
N VAL A 90 2.40 27.43 13.79
CA VAL A 90 2.99 26.13 14.11
C VAL A 90 3.30 25.36 12.82
N THR A 91 4.55 24.92 12.67
CA THR A 91 5.03 24.11 11.55
C THR A 91 4.97 22.61 11.85
N GLU A 92 5.39 22.24 13.04
CA GLU A 92 5.40 20.87 13.57
C GLU A 92 5.01 20.85 15.05
N PHE A 93 4.41 19.76 15.52
CA PHE A 93 4.12 19.55 16.93
C PHE A 93 4.21 18.07 17.30
N SER A 94 4.52 17.78 18.56
CA SER A 94 4.54 16.44 19.10
C SER A 94 4.25 16.44 20.59
N PHE A 95 3.39 15.52 21.05
CA PHE A 95 3.22 15.23 22.46
C PHE A 95 4.31 14.27 22.93
N ASP A 96 4.70 14.42 24.21
CA ASP A 96 5.45 13.39 24.91
C ASP A 96 4.57 12.14 25.12
N ASP A 97 5.20 11.04 25.49
CA ASP A 97 4.53 9.75 25.64
C ASP A 97 3.52 9.74 26.81
N SER A 98 3.82 10.50 27.87
CA SER A 98 2.91 10.62 29.03
C SER A 98 1.67 11.46 28.74
N GLY A 99 1.71 12.35 27.76
CA GLY A 99 0.67 13.34 27.47
C GLY A 99 0.64 14.50 28.48
N ASP A 100 1.77 14.80 29.13
CA ASP A 100 1.93 15.95 30.02
C ASP A 100 2.45 17.20 29.31
N TRP A 101 3.19 16.99 28.21
CA TRP A 101 3.87 18.02 27.46
C TRP A 101 3.53 17.99 25.98
N ILE A 102 3.49 19.17 25.38
CA ILE A 102 3.51 19.33 23.93
C ILE A 102 4.70 20.22 23.55
N ALA A 103 5.53 19.71 22.63
CA ALA A 103 6.54 20.50 21.95
C ALA A 103 6.03 20.93 20.57
N TYR A 104 6.32 22.14 20.16
CA TYR A 104 5.98 22.61 18.83
C TYR A 104 7.02 23.60 18.29
N ALA A 105 7.22 23.56 16.99
CA ALA A 105 8.06 24.49 16.26
C ALA A 105 7.20 25.59 15.63
N THR A 106 7.63 26.83 15.74
CA THR A 106 7.00 27.96 15.06
C THR A 106 7.77 28.38 13.81
N GLY A 107 7.06 28.86 12.79
CA GLY A 107 7.66 29.27 11.53
C GLY A 107 6.92 30.41 10.85
N VAL A 108 7.65 31.51 10.58
CA VAL A 108 7.22 32.63 9.75
C VAL A 108 8.16 32.82 8.57
N SER A 109 7.72 33.50 7.53
CA SER A 109 8.44 33.64 6.26
C SER A 109 9.81 34.31 6.36
N ASP A 110 9.98 35.28 7.25
CA ASP A 110 11.22 36.01 7.51
C ASP A 110 12.09 35.35 8.60
N MET A 111 11.58 34.25 9.18
CA MET A 111 12.18 33.46 10.26
C MET A 111 12.45 34.22 11.57
N VAL A 112 11.94 35.46 11.70
CA VAL A 112 12.11 36.24 12.94
C VAL A 112 11.13 35.73 14.00
N GLY A 113 11.66 35.30 15.15
CA GLY A 113 10.86 34.73 16.23
C GLY A 113 10.50 33.26 16.05
N ASN A 114 11.05 32.58 15.05
CA ASN A 114 10.96 31.12 14.98
C ASN A 114 11.60 30.50 16.20
N ALA A 115 10.97 29.46 16.73
CA ALA A 115 11.39 28.85 17.98
C ALA A 115 10.94 27.37 18.08
N VAL A 116 11.61 26.64 18.95
CA VAL A 116 11.10 25.40 19.57
C VAL A 116 10.49 25.78 20.91
N GLN A 117 9.21 25.56 21.06
CA GLN A 117 8.44 25.84 22.27
C GLN A 117 8.05 24.55 22.97
N LEU A 118 8.03 24.58 24.29
CA LEU A 118 7.58 23.47 25.12
C LEU A 118 6.47 23.98 26.05
N ARG A 119 5.29 23.34 26.00
CA ARG A 119 4.16 23.69 26.85
C ARG A 119 3.78 22.54 27.77
N GLN A 120 3.62 22.83 29.03
CA GLN A 120 3.02 21.92 29.99
C GLN A 120 1.49 22.01 29.90
N LEU A 121 0.85 20.90 29.64
CA LEU A 121 -0.60 20.89 29.36
C LEU A 121 -1.46 21.16 30.60
N SER A 122 -1.00 20.73 31.78
CA SER A 122 -1.75 20.90 33.03
C SER A 122 -1.74 22.36 33.55
N THR A 123 -0.65 23.09 33.33
CA THR A 123 -0.48 24.46 33.85
C THR A 123 -0.62 25.53 32.77
N GLY A 124 -0.53 25.15 31.49
CA GLY A 124 -0.49 26.07 30.37
C GLY A 124 0.83 26.84 30.22
N VAL A 125 1.81 26.61 31.09
CA VAL A 125 3.11 27.30 31.03
C VAL A 125 3.87 26.95 29.76
N VAL A 126 4.30 27.97 29.02
CA VAL A 126 5.09 27.83 27.80
C VAL A 126 6.52 28.27 28.06
N ARG A 127 7.48 27.48 27.58
CA ARG A 127 8.93 27.79 27.64
C ARG A 127 9.52 27.72 26.24
N THR A 128 10.37 28.68 25.92
CA THR A 128 11.18 28.68 24.70
C THR A 128 12.45 27.86 25.00
N LEU A 129 12.62 26.75 24.27
CA LEU A 129 13.82 25.91 24.39
C LEU A 129 14.94 26.45 23.49
N GLU A 130 14.59 26.95 22.33
CA GLU A 130 15.53 27.50 21.34
C GLU A 130 14.82 28.54 20.49
N SER A 131 15.49 29.67 20.14
CA SER A 131 14.95 30.66 19.21
C SER A 131 16.09 31.36 18.49
N GLN A 132 16.13 31.18 17.18
CA GLN A 132 17.07 31.85 16.27
C GLN A 132 16.37 32.18 14.95
N LYS A 133 17.01 32.98 14.11
CA LYS A 133 16.55 33.22 12.73
C LYS A 133 16.83 31.97 11.87
N ALA A 134 16.05 30.92 12.10
CA ALA A 134 16.21 29.61 11.51
C ALA A 134 14.85 28.92 11.32
N GLN A 135 14.82 27.80 10.64
CA GLN A 135 13.70 26.86 10.61
C GLN A 135 13.98 25.72 11.59
N TYR A 136 12.93 25.17 12.19
CA TYR A 136 13.03 24.00 13.07
C TYR A 136 12.18 22.87 12.46
N ARG A 137 12.80 21.70 12.32
CA ARG A 137 12.20 20.52 11.66
C ARG A 137 12.51 19.26 12.44
N ARG A 138 11.77 18.16 12.15
CA ARG A 138 12.03 16.82 12.69
C ARG A 138 11.96 16.76 14.22
N LEU A 139 10.96 17.43 14.77
CA LEU A 139 10.71 17.44 16.20
C LEU A 139 10.30 16.05 16.69
N ILE A 140 11.05 15.47 17.61
CA ILE A 140 10.80 14.12 18.11
C ILE A 140 11.09 13.99 19.59
N TRP A 141 10.16 13.36 20.32
CA TRP A 141 10.37 12.90 21.68
C TRP A 141 11.03 11.51 21.69
N SER A 142 11.76 11.22 22.75
CA SER A 142 12.18 9.85 23.06
C SER A 142 10.98 9.05 23.58
N ASP A 143 10.92 7.77 23.25
CA ASP A 143 9.96 6.85 23.84
C ASP A 143 10.22 6.73 25.35
N SER A 144 9.23 6.90 26.18
CA SER A 144 9.27 6.70 27.65
C SER A 144 10.14 7.67 28.47
N THR A 145 10.65 8.75 27.91
CA THR A 145 11.46 9.76 28.65
C THR A 145 11.08 11.19 28.24
N ASP A 146 11.66 12.19 28.94
CA ASP A 146 11.47 13.61 28.68
C ASP A 146 12.51 14.21 27.71
N ALA A 147 13.19 13.36 26.92
CA ALA A 147 14.14 13.85 25.92
C ALA A 147 13.44 14.29 24.64
N LEU A 148 13.85 15.42 24.11
CA LEU A 148 13.35 16.02 22.91
C LEU A 148 14.49 16.34 21.95
N ALA A 149 14.28 16.18 20.65
CA ALA A 149 15.24 16.62 19.65
C ALA A 149 14.55 17.32 18.48
N ALA A 150 15.32 18.19 17.80
CA ALA A 150 14.92 18.88 16.58
C ALA A 150 16.13 19.16 15.69
N ILE A 151 15.91 19.45 14.43
CA ILE A 151 16.94 19.96 13.52
C ILE A 151 16.69 21.45 13.31
N ARG A 152 17.68 22.28 13.66
CA ARG A 152 17.75 23.68 13.31
C ARG A 152 18.35 23.79 11.91
N VAL A 153 17.71 24.54 11.02
CA VAL A 153 18.12 24.72 9.63
C VAL A 153 18.22 26.22 9.33
N VAL A 154 19.39 26.65 8.92
CA VAL A 154 19.65 28.00 8.41
C VAL A 154 19.85 27.89 6.89
N PRO A 155 18.88 28.32 6.08
CA PRO A 155 19.02 28.25 4.62
C PRO A 155 20.00 29.32 4.13
N ASP A 156 20.95 28.93 3.31
CA ASP A 156 21.76 29.86 2.54
C ASP A 156 21.07 30.15 1.19
N THR A 157 20.49 31.32 1.10
CA THR A 157 19.76 31.74 -0.10
C THR A 157 20.66 31.99 -1.31
N ALA A 158 21.95 32.21 -1.11
CA ALA A 158 22.92 32.46 -2.19
C ALA A 158 23.35 31.18 -2.89
N THR A 159 23.60 30.12 -2.11
CA THR A 159 24.06 28.82 -2.65
C THR A 159 22.93 27.81 -2.77
N GLY A 160 21.81 28.00 -2.03
CA GLY A 160 20.74 27.03 -1.89
C GLY A 160 21.10 25.86 -0.96
N GLU A 161 22.22 25.95 -0.24
CA GLU A 161 22.63 24.99 0.79
C GLU A 161 21.89 25.27 2.10
N GLU A 162 21.85 24.31 2.99
CA GLU A 162 21.28 24.40 4.33
C GLU A 162 22.36 24.11 5.36
N ASP A 163 22.63 25.04 6.28
CA ASP A 163 23.43 24.74 7.47
C ASP A 163 22.52 24.17 8.55
N ALA A 164 22.62 22.85 8.76
CA ALA A 164 21.78 22.10 9.68
C ALA A 164 22.54 21.74 10.94
N ALA A 165 21.85 21.79 12.08
CA ALA A 165 22.36 21.35 13.38
C ALA A 165 21.30 20.50 14.09
N VAL A 166 21.72 19.39 14.71
CA VAL A 166 20.87 18.61 15.59
C VAL A 166 20.90 19.22 16.98
N LEU A 167 19.74 19.53 17.52
CA LEU A 167 19.52 20.00 18.88
C LEU A 167 18.89 18.86 19.67
N ALA A 168 19.53 18.46 20.77
CA ALA A 168 19.08 17.37 21.61
C ALA A 168 19.04 17.78 23.09
N TRP A 169 17.84 17.81 23.66
CA TRP A 169 17.61 18.05 25.09
C TRP A 169 17.33 16.71 25.76
N THR A 170 18.27 16.21 26.55
CA THR A 170 18.10 14.95 27.27
C THR A 170 17.06 15.02 28.40
N HIS A 171 16.78 16.24 28.89
CA HIS A 171 15.77 16.54 29.91
C HIS A 171 15.02 17.82 29.57
N ALA A 172 14.23 17.80 28.49
CA ALA A 172 13.51 18.97 28.01
C ALA A 172 12.48 19.53 29.02
N ALA A 173 11.92 18.68 29.86
CA ALA A 173 10.96 19.07 30.91
C ALA A 173 11.60 19.89 32.06
N VAL A 174 12.90 19.80 32.27
CA VAL A 174 13.62 20.53 33.32
C VAL A 174 13.78 22.02 32.97
N ALA A 175 13.53 22.90 33.93
CA ALA A 175 13.72 24.33 33.73
C ALA A 175 15.21 24.69 33.48
N GLY A 176 15.46 25.48 32.43
CA GLY A 176 16.84 25.85 32.04
C GLY A 176 17.59 24.74 31.27
N ALA A 177 16.89 23.73 30.76
CA ALA A 177 17.50 22.70 29.92
C ALA A 177 18.21 23.30 28.71
N ASN A 178 19.45 22.94 28.48
CA ASN A 178 20.24 23.31 27.31
C ASN A 178 20.34 22.13 26.35
N ALA A 179 20.30 22.43 25.04
CA ALA A 179 20.53 21.43 24.02
C ALA A 179 22.01 21.04 23.91
N THR A 180 22.28 19.77 23.69
CA THR A 180 23.53 19.35 23.05
C THR A 180 23.41 19.68 21.57
N GLU A 181 24.30 20.52 21.05
CA GLU A 181 24.32 20.89 19.65
C GLU A 181 25.33 20.05 18.87
N ILE A 182 24.86 19.35 17.84
CA ILE A 182 25.70 18.67 16.85
C ILE A 182 25.64 19.51 15.59
N THR A 183 26.78 20.04 15.17
CA THR A 183 26.91 20.98 14.04
C THR A 183 27.91 20.45 13.03
N ASN A 184 27.91 20.97 11.81
CA ASN A 184 28.92 20.62 10.80
C ASN A 184 30.37 20.92 11.28
N LYS A 185 30.55 21.86 12.22
CA LYS A 185 31.87 22.24 12.78
C LYS A 185 32.40 21.25 13.80
N ASN A 186 31.52 20.63 14.59
CA ASN A 186 31.91 19.65 15.62
C ASN A 186 31.58 18.18 15.24
N LEU A 187 31.22 17.96 13.97
CA LEU A 187 30.81 16.64 13.50
C LEU A 187 31.90 15.58 13.62
N GLY A 188 33.16 15.94 13.32
CA GLY A 188 34.32 15.05 13.49
C GLY A 188 34.29 13.78 12.62
N VAL A 189 33.43 13.70 11.61
CA VAL A 189 33.31 12.59 10.67
C VAL A 189 34.08 12.90 9.38
N SER A 190 34.82 11.93 8.85
CA SER A 190 35.55 12.09 7.61
C SER A 190 34.65 12.17 6.37
N GLY A 191 35.18 12.72 5.26
CA GLY A 191 34.52 12.70 3.95
C GLY A 191 33.77 13.98 3.57
N GLY A 192 33.92 15.09 4.34
CA GLY A 192 33.31 16.38 3.96
C GLY A 192 31.78 16.40 3.99
N LEU A 193 31.15 15.44 4.68
CA LEU A 193 29.71 15.34 4.81
C LEU A 193 29.14 16.42 5.73
N VAL A 194 27.89 16.81 5.48
CA VAL A 194 27.13 17.75 6.30
C VAL A 194 25.87 17.09 6.86
N ILE A 195 25.33 17.65 7.93
CA ILE A 195 24.10 17.16 8.55
C ILE A 195 22.93 17.36 7.58
N SER A 196 22.12 16.33 7.41
CA SER A 196 20.94 16.35 6.57
C SER A 196 19.70 16.73 7.38
N SER A 197 18.91 17.67 6.88
CA SER A 197 17.60 17.99 7.41
C SER A 197 16.49 17.03 6.89
N ASP A 198 16.81 16.17 5.93
CA ASP A 198 15.82 15.31 5.27
C ASP A 198 15.52 14.04 6.08
N ARG A 199 16.51 13.50 6.82
CA ARG A 199 16.31 12.31 7.65
C ARG A 199 15.65 12.64 8.98
N ALA A 200 14.67 11.83 9.36
CA ALA A 200 14.11 11.90 10.70
C ALA A 200 15.18 11.57 11.76
N LEU A 201 15.11 12.24 12.89
CA LEU A 201 15.91 11.89 14.06
C LEU A 201 15.33 10.65 14.74
N GLU A 202 16.18 9.88 15.40
CA GLU A 202 15.76 8.72 16.18
C GLU A 202 16.55 8.66 17.49
N TRP A 203 15.83 8.55 18.63
CA TRP A 203 16.46 8.34 19.94
C TRP A 203 16.83 6.88 20.14
N GLY A 204 18.01 6.64 20.69
CA GLY A 204 18.44 5.33 21.14
C GLY A 204 17.85 4.92 22.49
N ASP A 205 18.15 3.69 22.90
CA ASP A 205 17.70 3.11 24.16
C ASP A 205 18.21 3.91 25.36
N GLY A 206 17.28 4.35 26.22
CA GLY A 206 17.61 5.12 27.42
C GLY A 206 18.34 6.44 27.16
N GLN A 207 18.09 7.09 26.02
CA GLN A 207 18.68 8.39 25.66
C GLN A 207 20.21 8.41 25.53
N LYS A 208 20.83 7.25 25.34
CA LYS A 208 22.31 7.17 25.26
C LYS A 208 22.85 7.64 23.93
N MET A 209 22.04 7.51 22.90
CA MET A 209 22.38 7.81 21.51
C MET A 209 21.26 8.64 20.87
N ILE A 210 21.66 9.46 19.88
CA ILE A 210 20.73 10.00 18.89
C ILE A 210 21.25 9.70 17.50
N TYR A 211 20.34 9.27 16.60
CA TYR A 211 20.65 8.94 15.23
C TYR A 211 20.14 10.03 14.32
N PHE A 212 20.94 10.40 13.31
CA PHE A 212 20.65 11.47 12.37
C PHE A 212 21.23 11.17 10.99
N GLY A 213 20.93 12.03 10.01
CA GLY A 213 21.39 11.89 8.63
C GLY A 213 22.62 12.74 8.32
N LEU A 214 23.52 12.17 7.51
CA LEU A 214 24.60 12.90 6.86
C LEU A 214 24.43 12.83 5.34
N ARG A 215 24.77 13.90 4.62
CA ARG A 215 24.74 13.93 3.17
C ARG A 215 25.95 14.65 2.60
N GLU A 216 26.21 14.46 1.34
CA GLU A 216 27.17 15.28 0.61
C GLU A 216 26.65 16.74 0.54
N PRO A 217 27.55 17.75 0.58
CA PRO A 217 27.16 19.12 0.30
C PRO A 217 26.50 19.21 -1.08
N ARG A 218 25.40 19.92 -1.18
CA ARG A 218 24.75 20.18 -2.47
C ARG A 218 25.61 21.13 -3.29
N PRO A 219 25.83 20.86 -4.59
CA PRO A 219 26.51 21.83 -5.43
C PRO A 219 25.73 23.14 -5.45
N PRO A 220 26.40 24.31 -5.56
CA PRO A 220 25.73 25.59 -5.70
C PRO A 220 24.64 25.49 -6.76
N ARG A 221 23.46 26.01 -6.45
CA ARG A 221 22.36 26.04 -7.44
C ARG A 221 22.80 26.88 -8.63
N THR A 222 23.16 26.24 -9.70
CA THR A 222 23.01 26.84 -11.03
C THR A 222 21.50 27.07 -11.20
N PRO A 223 21.06 28.25 -11.73
CA PRO A 223 19.65 28.49 -12.00
C PRO A 223 19.09 27.29 -12.72
N SER A 224 18.12 26.62 -12.14
CA SER A 224 17.58 25.33 -12.60
C SER A 224 17.13 25.47 -14.06
N THR A 225 17.90 24.89 -14.95
CA THR A 225 17.43 24.49 -16.26
C THR A 225 16.44 23.37 -16.03
N GLY A 226 15.17 23.71 -16.04
CA GLY A 226 13.99 22.86 -16.02
C GLY A 226 14.06 21.54 -15.26
N THR A 227 13.26 21.38 -14.20
CA THR A 227 12.92 20.04 -13.71
C THR A 227 12.24 19.27 -14.83
N PHE A 228 12.81 18.12 -15.18
CA PHE A 228 12.12 17.16 -16.02
C PHE A 228 10.79 16.82 -15.34
N THR A 229 9.70 17.16 -15.99
CA THR A 229 8.42 16.56 -15.66
C THR A 229 8.34 15.31 -16.55
N PRO A 230 8.37 14.10 -16.01
CA PRO A 230 8.07 12.91 -16.79
C PRO A 230 6.78 13.15 -17.55
N PRO A 231 6.60 12.61 -18.76
CA PRO A 231 5.29 12.60 -19.40
C PRO A 231 4.35 12.08 -18.31
N ALA A 232 3.39 12.92 -17.88
CA ALA A 232 2.70 12.82 -16.60
C ALA A 232 2.21 11.40 -16.32
N THR A 233 3.10 10.56 -15.82
CA THR A 233 2.74 9.35 -15.13
C THR A 233 2.26 9.85 -13.79
N ASN A 234 0.94 9.92 -13.61
CA ASN A 234 0.34 10.22 -12.32
C ASN A 234 0.64 9.08 -11.35
N GLY A 235 1.89 8.98 -10.94
CA GLY A 235 2.28 8.21 -9.78
C GLY A 235 1.65 8.90 -8.57
N VAL A 236 0.48 8.45 -8.17
CA VAL A 236 -0.07 8.79 -6.88
C VAL A 236 0.82 8.12 -5.85
N ALA A 237 1.65 8.91 -5.18
CA ALA A 237 2.21 8.47 -3.91
C ALA A 237 1.05 8.04 -3.01
N PRO A 238 1.16 6.94 -2.25
CA PRO A 238 0.10 6.54 -1.34
C PRO A 238 -0.12 7.68 -0.33
N GLY A 239 -1.22 8.42 -0.49
CA GLY A 239 -1.63 9.40 0.50
C GLY A 239 -1.85 10.85 0.05
N ALA A 240 -1.78 11.21 -1.25
CA ALA A 240 -2.09 12.56 -1.69
C ALA A 240 -3.38 12.57 -2.55
N GLY A 241 -4.38 13.26 -2.06
CA GLY A 241 -5.67 13.44 -2.74
C GLY A 241 -5.55 14.23 -4.05
N ALA A 242 -6.47 13.91 -4.94
CA ALA A 242 -6.60 14.39 -6.30
C ALA A 242 -6.62 15.92 -6.45
N GLY A 243 -5.99 16.42 -7.49
CA GLY A 243 -6.17 17.78 -7.99
C GLY A 243 -4.91 18.45 -8.52
N GLY A 244 -4.26 17.88 -9.53
CA GLY A 244 -3.15 18.52 -10.24
C GLY A 244 -3.57 18.91 -11.66
N GLN A 245 -3.67 20.21 -11.92
CA GLN A 245 -3.69 20.74 -13.28
C GLN A 245 -2.40 20.32 -14.00
N VAL A 246 -2.54 19.94 -15.26
CA VAL A 246 -1.41 19.72 -16.17
C VAL A 246 -0.64 21.04 -16.25
N ALA A 247 0.48 21.14 -15.54
CA ALA A 247 1.38 22.27 -15.69
C ALA A 247 1.96 22.23 -17.11
N ALA A 248 1.96 23.37 -17.78
CA ALA A 248 2.68 23.54 -19.03
C ALA A 248 4.12 23.10 -18.83
N ALA A 249 4.69 22.41 -19.83
CA ALA A 249 6.09 22.00 -19.81
C ALA A 249 6.97 23.19 -19.39
N PRO A 250 7.90 23.00 -18.44
CA PRO A 250 8.79 24.09 -18.04
C PRO A 250 9.58 24.56 -19.28
N GLN A 251 9.66 25.88 -19.47
CA GLN A 251 10.55 26.44 -20.48
C GLN A 251 11.99 26.04 -20.10
N THR A 252 12.59 25.16 -20.90
CA THR A 252 14.01 24.84 -20.83
C THR A 252 14.79 26.10 -21.23
N ASP A 253 15.95 26.32 -20.60
CA ASP A 253 16.91 27.27 -21.11
C ASP A 253 17.26 26.86 -22.56
N ALA A 254 17.02 27.75 -23.52
CA ALA A 254 17.17 27.43 -24.94
C ALA A 254 18.60 26.98 -25.30
N ASP A 255 19.58 27.29 -24.44
CA ASP A 255 20.98 26.95 -24.63
C ASP A 255 21.41 25.60 -24.05
N VAL A 256 20.51 24.90 -23.34
CA VAL A 256 20.80 23.60 -22.72
C VAL A 256 20.00 22.49 -23.39
N PRO A 257 20.67 21.45 -23.92
CA PRO A 257 19.97 20.31 -24.53
C PRO A 257 19.05 19.59 -23.54
N SER A 258 17.83 19.32 -23.95
CA SER A 258 16.88 18.49 -23.19
C SER A 258 17.14 17.00 -23.50
N LEU A 259 18.11 16.41 -22.81
CA LEU A 259 18.56 15.03 -23.04
C LEU A 259 18.49 14.19 -21.77
N ILE A 260 17.98 12.96 -21.90
CA ILE A 260 18.15 11.88 -20.93
C ILE A 260 18.97 10.80 -21.60
N LEU A 261 20.14 10.49 -21.04
CA LEU A 261 21.06 9.50 -21.59
C LEU A 261 20.87 8.17 -20.85
N TRP A 262 20.39 7.15 -21.56
CA TRP A 262 20.27 5.79 -21.06
C TRP A 262 21.54 5.01 -21.40
N HIS A 263 22.15 4.40 -20.39
CA HIS A 263 23.38 3.65 -20.58
C HIS A 263 23.24 2.23 -20.00
N TRP A 264 23.76 1.23 -20.69
CA TRP A 264 23.67 -0.18 -20.30
C TRP A 264 24.34 -0.52 -18.95
N LYS A 265 25.21 0.34 -18.44
CA LYS A 265 25.88 0.22 -17.15
C LYS A 265 25.12 0.92 -16.02
N ASP A 266 24.01 1.58 -16.31
CA ASP A 266 23.23 2.23 -15.26
C ASP A 266 22.74 1.16 -14.26
N PRO A 267 22.98 1.31 -12.96
CA PRO A 267 22.55 0.33 -11.97
C PRO A 267 21.02 0.27 -11.87
N ARG A 268 20.36 1.39 -12.12
CA ARG A 268 18.90 1.53 -12.24
C ARG A 268 18.57 2.22 -13.56
N LEU A 269 17.47 1.82 -14.21
CA LEU A 269 17.00 2.48 -15.42
C LEU A 269 16.82 3.99 -15.20
N GLN A 270 17.04 4.80 -16.24
CA GLN A 270 16.83 6.25 -16.14
C GLN A 270 15.39 6.61 -15.75
N SER A 271 14.41 5.86 -16.23
CA SER A 271 13.01 5.97 -15.81
C SER A 271 12.82 5.76 -14.30
N GLN A 272 13.50 4.76 -13.73
CA GLN A 272 13.48 4.49 -12.29
C GLN A 272 14.16 5.61 -11.50
N GLN A 273 15.30 6.10 -11.95
CA GLN A 273 16.00 7.22 -11.33
C GLN A 273 15.15 8.49 -11.35
N GLN A 274 14.41 8.74 -12.44
CA GLN A 274 13.48 9.88 -12.52
C GLN A 274 12.32 9.78 -11.50
N VAL A 275 11.69 8.60 -11.40
CA VAL A 275 10.62 8.38 -10.42
C VAL A 275 11.13 8.52 -8.98
N GLN A 276 12.37 8.08 -8.72
CA GLN A 276 13.00 8.09 -7.41
C GLN A 276 13.79 9.36 -7.11
N GLU A 277 13.88 10.32 -8.04
CA GLU A 277 14.72 11.51 -7.90
C GLU A 277 14.51 12.26 -6.59
N VAL A 278 13.26 12.44 -6.17
CA VAL A 278 12.95 13.12 -4.89
C VAL A 278 13.51 12.36 -3.70
N GLN A 279 13.41 11.04 -3.71
CA GLN A 279 13.96 10.18 -2.66
C GLN A 279 15.48 10.16 -2.68
N ASP A 280 16.08 10.09 -3.87
CA ASP A 280 17.54 10.13 -4.03
C ASP A 280 18.12 11.48 -3.58
N ARG A 281 17.44 12.59 -3.86
CA ARG A 281 17.83 13.92 -3.38
C ARG A 281 17.71 14.07 -1.85
N ALA A 282 16.76 13.40 -1.23
CA ALA A 282 16.56 13.39 0.21
C ALA A 282 17.38 12.30 0.92
N PHE A 283 18.13 11.50 0.18
CA PHE A 283 18.94 10.43 0.76
C PHE A 283 20.00 10.99 1.72
N SER A 284 20.22 10.26 2.81
CA SER A 284 21.26 10.58 3.79
C SER A 284 21.81 9.33 4.46
N TYR A 285 23.10 9.32 4.70
CA TYR A 285 23.80 8.27 5.45
C TYR A 285 23.45 8.33 6.92
N LEU A 286 23.14 7.20 7.53
CA LEU A 286 22.91 7.11 8.97
C LEU A 286 24.21 7.40 9.74
N ALA A 287 24.07 8.25 10.75
CA ALA A 287 25.10 8.54 11.74
C ALA A 287 24.50 8.53 13.14
N SER A 288 25.35 8.36 14.15
CA SER A 288 24.98 8.40 15.55
C SER A 288 25.83 9.40 16.33
N HIS A 289 25.26 9.95 17.40
CA HIS A 289 25.96 10.69 18.44
C HIS A 289 25.78 9.98 19.78
N SER A 290 26.87 9.76 20.48
CA SER A 290 26.87 9.20 21.84
C SER A 290 26.97 10.30 22.87
N PHE A 291 25.99 10.47 23.74
CA PHE A 291 26.00 11.48 24.81
C PHE A 291 27.03 11.14 25.89
N ALA A 292 27.36 9.87 26.05
CA ALA A 292 28.36 9.45 27.04
C ALA A 292 29.81 9.79 26.65
N THR A 293 30.12 9.76 25.36
CA THR A 293 31.46 9.98 24.84
C THR A 293 31.62 11.28 24.06
N GLY A 294 30.54 11.92 23.69
CA GLY A 294 30.53 13.10 22.81
C GLY A 294 30.95 12.81 21.37
N LYS A 295 31.05 11.54 20.96
CA LYS A 295 31.53 11.15 19.62
C LYS A 295 30.39 10.98 18.64
N ASN A 296 30.65 11.40 17.40
CA ASN A 296 29.81 11.12 16.24
C ASN A 296 30.42 9.96 15.43
N VAL A 297 29.59 9.07 14.91
CA VAL A 297 30.02 7.92 14.10
C VAL A 297 29.15 7.82 12.85
N ARG A 298 29.79 7.76 11.68
CA ARG A 298 29.09 7.44 10.40
C ARG A 298 28.86 5.92 10.36
N LEU A 299 27.61 5.49 10.28
CA LEU A 299 27.19 4.08 10.28
C LEU A 299 26.93 3.55 8.89
N ALA A 300 26.45 4.39 7.98
CA ALA A 300 26.16 4.07 6.58
C ALA A 300 27.18 4.72 5.63
N ASP A 301 27.40 4.10 4.46
CA ASP A 301 28.24 4.64 3.38
C ASP A 301 27.66 4.33 1.99
N GLU A 302 28.44 4.51 0.94
CA GLU A 302 28.03 4.38 -0.45
C GLU A 302 27.58 2.96 -0.81
N ASN A 303 28.14 1.93 -0.17
CA ASN A 303 27.79 0.52 -0.40
C ASN A 303 26.72 0.04 0.56
N VAL A 304 26.93 0.27 1.86
CA VAL A 304 25.95 -0.07 2.91
C VAL A 304 25.13 1.17 3.23
N ARG A 305 24.18 1.45 2.38
CA ARG A 305 23.37 2.68 2.45
C ARG A 305 22.28 2.63 3.52
N ASP A 306 21.83 1.44 3.89
CA ASP A 306 20.81 1.23 4.91
C ASP A 306 21.36 0.43 6.07
N VAL A 307 21.15 0.93 7.30
CA VAL A 307 21.52 0.27 8.56
C VAL A 307 20.31 0.29 9.47
N ALA A 308 19.80 -0.90 9.75
CA ALA A 308 18.76 -1.10 10.76
C ALA A 308 19.39 -1.08 12.16
N ILE A 309 18.82 -0.31 13.06
CA ILE A 309 19.31 -0.13 14.44
C ILE A 309 18.69 -1.20 15.34
N GLY A 310 19.51 -1.90 16.11
CA GLY A 310 19.03 -2.85 17.11
C GLY A 310 18.51 -2.17 18.39
N PRO A 311 17.69 -2.86 19.20
CA PRO A 311 16.94 -2.25 20.30
C PRO A 311 17.77 -1.74 21.47
N LYS A 312 19.04 -2.15 21.60
CA LYS A 312 19.94 -1.76 22.70
C LYS A 312 21.11 -0.88 22.27
N ASP A 313 21.08 -0.35 21.06
CA ASP A 313 22.12 0.52 20.50
C ASP A 313 23.52 -0.10 20.48
N THR A 314 23.62 -1.42 20.54
CA THR A 314 24.90 -2.12 20.49
C THR A 314 25.26 -2.58 19.09
N TRP A 315 24.32 -3.24 18.44
CA TRP A 315 24.46 -3.78 17.09
C TRP A 315 23.35 -3.32 16.18
N GLY A 316 23.71 -3.03 14.95
CA GLY A 316 22.82 -2.86 13.83
C GLY A 316 23.09 -3.87 12.72
N VAL A 317 22.24 -3.88 11.69
CA VAL A 317 22.45 -4.68 10.49
C VAL A 317 22.47 -3.78 9.27
N GLY A 318 23.62 -3.75 8.61
CA GLY A 318 23.83 -3.06 7.36
C GLY A 318 23.44 -3.92 6.15
N THR A 319 22.85 -3.28 5.15
CA THR A 319 22.43 -3.93 3.91
C THR A 319 23.14 -3.32 2.70
N ASP A 320 23.82 -4.17 1.89
CA ASP A 320 24.43 -3.80 0.63
C ASP A 320 23.69 -4.50 -0.53
N ILE A 321 23.06 -3.73 -1.40
CA ILE A 321 22.36 -4.20 -2.61
C ILE A 321 23.13 -3.87 -3.89
N SER A 322 24.22 -3.11 -3.82
CA SER A 322 24.89 -2.50 -4.97
C SER A 322 25.29 -3.48 -6.06
N LYS A 323 25.71 -4.69 -5.68
CA LYS A 323 26.10 -5.77 -6.61
C LYS A 323 24.90 -6.38 -7.36
N TYR A 324 23.71 -6.18 -6.88
CA TYR A 324 22.49 -6.86 -7.33
C TYR A 324 21.49 -5.93 -8.00
N GLU A 325 21.71 -4.60 -7.96
CA GLU A 325 20.76 -3.60 -8.47
C GLU A 325 20.39 -3.83 -9.95
N VAL A 326 21.37 -4.11 -10.81
CA VAL A 326 21.11 -4.37 -12.24
C VAL A 326 20.24 -5.63 -12.42
N ALA A 327 20.57 -6.72 -11.74
CA ALA A 327 19.79 -7.95 -11.83
C ALA A 327 18.37 -7.78 -11.25
N ALA A 328 18.25 -7.04 -10.16
CA ALA A 328 16.96 -6.71 -9.55
C ALA A 328 16.07 -5.88 -10.49
N SER A 329 16.64 -4.86 -11.15
CA SER A 329 15.90 -3.97 -12.05
C SER A 329 15.42 -4.64 -13.34
N VAL A 330 16.17 -5.65 -13.82
CA VAL A 330 15.89 -6.33 -15.10
C VAL A 330 15.18 -7.66 -14.93
N LYS A 331 15.58 -8.47 -13.91
CA LYS A 331 15.07 -9.84 -13.73
C LYS A 331 14.24 -10.03 -12.45
N GLY A 332 14.11 -9.01 -11.63
CA GLY A 332 13.47 -9.13 -10.31
C GLY A 332 14.30 -9.94 -9.31
N ASP A 333 15.54 -10.28 -9.62
CA ASP A 333 16.46 -11.03 -8.77
C ASP A 333 17.04 -10.13 -7.66
N ALA A 334 16.23 -9.81 -6.68
CA ALA A 334 16.63 -8.96 -5.57
C ALA A 334 17.40 -9.77 -4.52
N PHE A 335 18.67 -9.45 -4.37
CA PHE A 335 19.54 -9.98 -3.31
C PHE A 335 20.18 -8.84 -2.53
N ARG A 336 20.72 -9.18 -1.36
CA ARG A 336 21.45 -8.26 -0.51
C ARG A 336 22.54 -8.99 0.28
N ASP A 337 23.63 -8.28 0.56
CA ASP A 337 24.64 -8.71 1.50
C ASP A 337 24.33 -8.10 2.88
N LEU A 338 24.42 -8.88 3.95
CA LEU A 338 24.14 -8.45 5.32
C LEU A 338 25.47 -8.30 6.11
N TYR A 339 25.55 -7.22 6.87
CA TYR A 339 26.70 -6.91 7.73
C TYR A 339 26.23 -6.61 9.16
N ALA A 340 26.88 -7.20 10.16
CA ALA A 340 26.77 -6.74 11.53
C ALA A 340 27.51 -5.41 11.67
N VAL A 341 26.86 -4.39 12.22
CA VAL A 341 27.41 -3.06 12.41
C VAL A 341 27.46 -2.75 13.89
N ASN A 342 28.67 -2.50 14.43
CA ASN A 342 28.80 -1.99 15.78
C ASN A 342 28.40 -0.51 15.82
N LEU A 343 27.33 -0.18 16.52
CA LEU A 343 26.76 1.17 16.51
C LEU A 343 27.59 2.22 17.24
N ALA A 344 28.53 1.79 18.13
CA ALA A 344 29.42 2.69 18.83
C ALA A 344 30.68 3.05 18.04
N THR A 345 31.12 2.16 17.10
CA THR A 345 32.38 2.34 16.37
C THR A 345 32.20 2.46 14.86
N GLY A 346 31.08 2.01 14.32
CA GLY A 346 30.85 1.89 12.88
C GLY A 346 31.55 0.68 12.24
N GLU A 347 32.25 -0.17 13.02
CA GLU A 347 32.92 -1.37 12.51
C GLU A 347 31.88 -2.35 11.96
N ARG A 348 32.20 -2.96 10.81
CA ARG A 348 31.33 -3.91 10.11
C ARG A 348 31.95 -5.27 9.99
N LYS A 349 31.15 -6.32 10.21
CA LYS A 349 31.53 -7.71 9.99
C LYS A 349 30.54 -8.36 9.02
N PRO A 350 30.98 -9.09 7.99
CA PRO A 350 30.08 -9.84 7.13
C PRO A 350 29.26 -10.85 7.93
N MET A 351 27.95 -10.90 7.69
CA MET A 351 27.04 -11.89 8.28
C MET A 351 26.70 -12.97 7.28
N GLN A 352 26.06 -12.58 6.17
CA GLN A 352 25.63 -13.47 5.10
C GLN A 352 25.58 -12.71 3.77
N MET A 353 26.15 -13.32 2.74
CA MET A 353 26.15 -12.78 1.39
C MET A 353 25.01 -13.37 0.58
N LYS A 354 24.48 -12.57 -0.35
CA LYS A 354 23.46 -12.97 -1.33
C LYS A 354 22.20 -13.54 -0.70
N VAL A 355 21.71 -12.90 0.34
CA VAL A 355 20.42 -13.22 0.95
C VAL A 355 19.31 -12.71 0.05
N PRO A 356 18.24 -13.47 -0.20
CA PRO A 356 17.08 -12.99 -0.93
C PRO A 356 16.55 -11.70 -0.32
N GLY A 357 16.45 -10.66 -1.13
CA GLY A 357 15.80 -9.40 -0.78
C GLY A 357 14.29 -9.60 -0.81
N GLY A 358 13.59 -9.41 0.30
CA GLY A 358 12.14 -9.30 0.27
C GLY A 358 11.75 -8.10 -0.58
N GLY A 359 10.85 -8.27 -1.53
CA GLY A 359 10.38 -7.21 -2.40
C GLY A 359 9.78 -6.06 -1.60
N GLY A 360 10.30 -4.86 -1.82
CA GLY A 360 9.65 -3.60 -1.54
C GLY A 360 9.69 -3.12 -0.09
N GLY A 361 10.45 -2.06 0.15
CA GLY A 361 10.24 -1.12 1.24
C GLY A 361 10.82 -1.55 2.58
N GLY A 362 12.13 -1.52 2.71
CA GLY A 362 12.78 -1.46 3.99
C GLY A 362 12.44 -0.18 4.74
N GLY A 363 11.35 -0.19 5.48
CA GLY A 363 11.15 0.77 6.56
C GLY A 363 12.08 0.38 7.69
N SER A 364 13.23 1.02 7.80
CA SER A 364 14.16 0.90 8.91
C SER A 364 13.66 1.67 10.14
N GLY A 365 12.37 1.57 10.45
CA GLY A 365 11.82 2.15 11.68
C GLY A 365 11.67 1.08 12.75
N ARG A 366 12.00 1.41 13.98
CA ARG A 366 11.75 0.61 15.19
C ARG A 366 10.28 0.20 15.39
N GLY A 367 9.37 0.40 14.47
CA GLY A 367 7.92 0.30 14.65
C GLY A 367 7.10 -0.33 13.53
N GLY A 368 7.65 -1.23 12.73
CA GLY A 368 6.81 -2.00 11.79
C GLY A 368 5.92 -3.01 12.53
N PHE A 369 4.64 -3.14 12.12
CA PHE A 369 3.71 -4.17 12.60
C PHE A 369 4.12 -5.57 12.10
N GLY A 370 5.27 -6.04 12.48
CA GLY A 370 5.81 -7.36 12.25
C GLY A 370 6.97 -7.53 13.21
N GLY A 371 7.13 -8.72 13.77
CA GLY A 371 8.16 -8.97 14.78
C GLY A 371 9.54 -8.47 14.33
N SER A 372 10.27 -7.81 15.22
CA SER A 372 11.64 -7.37 14.97
C SER A 372 12.51 -8.56 14.58
N ASN A 373 13.40 -8.38 13.61
CA ASN A 373 14.44 -9.34 13.30
C ASN A 373 15.52 -9.42 14.40
N PHE A 374 15.66 -8.40 15.22
CA PHE A 374 16.56 -8.38 16.36
C PHE A 374 15.91 -8.99 17.60
N SER A 375 16.67 -9.77 18.37
CA SER A 375 16.26 -10.16 19.73
C SER A 375 16.16 -8.93 20.63
N PRO A 376 15.26 -8.91 21.63
CA PRO A 376 15.11 -7.80 22.57
C PRO A 376 16.39 -7.36 23.28
N ASP A 377 17.28 -8.31 23.59
CA ASP A 377 18.59 -8.06 24.20
C ASP A 377 19.68 -7.65 23.18
N ASN A 378 19.32 -7.57 21.89
CA ASN A 378 20.22 -7.24 20.77
C ASN A 378 21.41 -8.21 20.61
N SER A 379 21.31 -9.43 21.12
CA SER A 379 22.36 -10.45 20.97
C SER A 379 22.29 -11.22 19.67
N VAL A 380 21.10 -11.28 19.04
CA VAL A 380 20.82 -12.11 17.86
C VAL A 380 20.03 -11.32 16.82
N TYR A 381 20.33 -11.60 15.55
CA TYR A 381 19.53 -11.18 14.39
C TYR A 381 19.04 -12.40 13.62
N VAL A 382 17.74 -12.47 13.36
CA VAL A 382 17.13 -13.54 12.57
C VAL A 382 16.78 -13.04 11.17
N TYR A 383 17.11 -13.85 10.17
CA TYR A 383 16.81 -13.56 8.77
C TYR A 383 16.37 -14.82 8.03
N TYR A 384 15.63 -14.62 6.96
CA TYR A 384 15.20 -15.70 6.07
C TYR A 384 16.19 -15.86 4.92
N ASP A 385 16.54 -17.10 4.59
CA ASP A 385 17.40 -17.43 3.48
C ASP A 385 16.96 -18.74 2.81
N LEU A 386 16.40 -18.64 1.60
CA LEU A 386 16.02 -19.75 0.70
C LEU A 386 15.21 -20.88 1.37
N GLY A 387 14.20 -20.54 2.14
CA GLY A 387 13.30 -21.51 2.79
C GLY A 387 13.57 -21.75 4.26
N GLU A 388 14.67 -21.23 4.80
CA GLU A 388 15.09 -21.42 6.17
C GLU A 388 15.19 -20.09 6.92
N TYR A 389 14.90 -20.10 8.21
CA TYR A 389 15.26 -19.03 9.12
C TYR A 389 16.60 -19.30 9.80
N LYS A 390 17.47 -18.30 9.78
CA LYS A 390 18.81 -18.34 10.35
C LYS A 390 18.94 -17.29 11.43
N ALA A 391 19.59 -17.62 12.53
CA ALA A 391 19.90 -16.74 13.63
C ALA A 391 21.41 -16.47 13.65
N TYR A 392 21.80 -15.22 13.54
CA TYR A 392 23.18 -14.76 13.68
C TYR A 392 23.39 -14.19 15.05
N ASN A 393 24.36 -14.73 15.81
CA ASN A 393 24.75 -14.21 17.11
C ASN A 393 25.88 -13.20 16.94
N PHE A 394 25.69 -11.97 17.40
CA PHE A 394 26.63 -10.86 17.19
C PHE A 394 27.95 -11.03 17.94
N GLU A 395 27.93 -11.61 19.12
CA GLU A 395 29.13 -11.80 19.95
C GLU A 395 30.05 -12.88 19.37
N SER A 396 29.48 -14.04 19.07
CA SER A 396 30.27 -15.18 18.56
C SER A 396 30.51 -15.15 17.06
N GLY A 397 29.74 -14.34 16.29
CA GLY A 397 29.75 -14.32 14.84
C GLY A 397 29.21 -15.60 14.18
N LYS A 398 28.55 -16.47 14.94
CA LYS A 398 28.03 -17.76 14.45
C LYS A 398 26.60 -17.63 13.95
N THR A 399 26.31 -18.32 12.85
CA THR A 399 24.95 -18.50 12.32
C THR A 399 24.45 -19.90 12.62
N THR A 400 23.21 -20.01 13.08
CA THR A 400 22.49 -21.27 13.34
C THR A 400 21.20 -21.28 12.52
N VAL A 401 20.87 -22.38 11.86
CA VAL A 401 19.59 -22.57 11.17
C VAL A 401 18.56 -23.02 12.22
N ILE A 402 17.66 -22.10 12.59
CA ILE A 402 16.69 -22.34 13.67
C ILE A 402 15.47 -23.15 13.21
N THR A 403 15.28 -23.31 11.91
CA THR A 403 14.21 -24.13 11.31
C THR A 403 14.71 -25.51 10.84
N ALA A 404 15.98 -25.85 11.08
CA ALA A 404 16.55 -27.13 10.67
C ALA A 404 15.82 -28.32 11.32
N GLY A 405 15.43 -29.31 10.51
CA GLY A 405 14.76 -30.52 10.97
C GLY A 405 13.30 -30.32 11.41
N VAL A 406 12.73 -29.13 11.27
CA VAL A 406 11.32 -28.87 11.54
C VAL A 406 10.48 -29.42 10.38
N PRO A 407 9.44 -30.25 10.62
CA PRO A 407 8.62 -30.85 9.56
C PRO A 407 7.59 -29.84 9.00
N ALA A 408 8.01 -28.64 8.70
CA ALA A 408 7.20 -27.54 8.15
C ALA A 408 8.00 -26.73 7.14
N LYS A 409 7.28 -26.07 6.24
CA LYS A 409 7.86 -25.19 5.24
C LYS A 409 7.56 -23.73 5.63
N PHE A 410 8.60 -22.98 5.95
CA PHE A 410 8.47 -21.59 6.41
C PHE A 410 8.44 -20.59 5.24
N TRP A 411 7.71 -20.93 4.18
CA TRP A 411 7.43 -20.04 3.06
C TRP A 411 5.98 -20.26 2.58
N ASN A 412 5.42 -19.29 1.88
CA ASN A 412 4.08 -19.44 1.32
C ASN A 412 4.09 -20.49 0.19
N THR A 413 3.62 -21.68 0.49
CA THR A 413 3.56 -22.81 -0.46
C THR A 413 2.43 -22.68 -1.48
N GLU A 414 1.54 -21.70 -1.33
CA GLU A 414 0.41 -21.43 -2.22
C GLU A 414 0.69 -20.28 -3.19
N ASP A 415 1.80 -19.57 -3.01
CA ASP A 415 2.23 -18.54 -3.94
C ASP A 415 2.85 -19.19 -5.18
N ASP A 416 2.22 -18.96 -6.32
CA ASP A 416 2.67 -19.44 -7.62
C ASP A 416 3.40 -18.38 -8.47
N HIS A 417 3.63 -17.17 -7.91
CA HIS A 417 4.29 -16.08 -8.63
C HIS A 417 5.78 -16.32 -8.85
N ASN A 418 6.45 -16.85 -7.86
CA ASN A 418 7.89 -17.08 -7.90
C ASN A 418 8.24 -18.54 -7.67
N GLN A 419 7.90 -19.39 -8.63
CA GLN A 419 8.06 -20.84 -8.52
C GLN A 419 9.52 -21.32 -8.66
N VAL A 420 10.44 -20.45 -9.07
CA VAL A 420 11.87 -20.79 -9.25
C VAL A 420 12.62 -20.81 -7.93
N LYS A 421 12.14 -20.07 -6.94
CA LYS A 421 12.75 -19.94 -5.61
C LYS A 421 11.67 -20.10 -4.54
N PRO A 422 11.99 -20.62 -3.35
CA PRO A 422 11.05 -20.57 -2.24
C PRO A 422 10.60 -19.13 -1.99
N PRO A 423 9.30 -18.83 -2.09
CA PRO A 423 8.83 -17.49 -1.85
C PRO A 423 9.15 -17.05 -0.42
N VAL A 424 9.29 -15.76 -0.21
CA VAL A 424 9.54 -15.20 1.11
C VAL A 424 8.30 -15.42 1.97
N PRO A 425 8.42 -16.06 3.14
CA PRO A 425 7.26 -16.29 3.99
C PRO A 425 6.72 -14.99 4.58
N GLY A 426 5.46 -15.01 4.86
CA GLY A 426 4.90 -13.96 5.70
C GLY A 426 5.34 -14.15 7.15
N ALA A 427 6.12 -13.25 7.63
CA ALA A 427 6.26 -12.75 8.98
C ALA A 427 6.80 -13.66 10.11
N LEU A 428 7.84 -13.15 10.70
CA LEU A 428 8.11 -13.32 12.13
C LEU A 428 6.89 -12.81 12.92
N ILE A 429 6.42 -13.59 13.88
CA ILE A 429 5.35 -13.19 14.80
C ILE A 429 5.91 -12.27 15.88
N GLY A 430 7.11 -12.56 16.38
CA GLY A 430 7.81 -11.77 17.38
C GLY A 430 8.69 -12.59 18.33
N TRP A 431 9.32 -11.90 19.25
CA TRP A 431 10.21 -12.45 20.26
C TRP A 431 9.55 -12.49 21.62
N SER A 432 9.92 -13.49 22.43
CA SER A 432 9.63 -13.44 23.87
C SER A 432 10.48 -12.36 24.56
N LYS A 433 9.95 -11.75 25.62
CA LYS A 433 10.64 -10.69 26.40
C LYS A 433 12.01 -11.08 26.91
N ASP A 434 12.23 -12.36 27.17
CA ASP A 434 13.48 -12.91 27.66
C ASP A 434 14.50 -13.26 26.57
N SER A 435 14.20 -12.92 25.30
CA SER A 435 15.02 -13.21 24.11
C SER A 435 15.28 -14.70 23.84
N LYS A 436 14.66 -15.63 24.56
CA LYS A 436 14.95 -17.08 24.43
C LYS A 436 14.17 -17.76 23.35
N ASN A 437 12.98 -17.20 23.00
CA ASN A 437 12.10 -17.78 22.00
C ASN A 437 11.77 -16.76 20.92
N ILE A 438 11.72 -17.26 19.69
CA ILE A 438 11.14 -16.52 18.57
C ILE A 438 9.95 -17.28 18.02
N PHE A 439 8.90 -16.57 17.68
CA PHE A 439 7.69 -17.12 17.12
C PHE A 439 7.66 -16.83 15.61
N ILE A 440 7.46 -17.87 14.81
CA ILE A 440 7.48 -17.83 13.35
C ILE A 440 6.23 -18.55 12.84
N ARG A 441 5.68 -18.11 11.74
CA ARG A 441 4.56 -18.77 11.09
C ARG A 441 5.03 -19.51 9.84
N ASP A 442 4.54 -20.74 9.64
CA ASP A 442 4.51 -21.37 8.33
C ASP A 442 3.26 -20.93 7.56
N ASN A 443 2.82 -21.64 6.54
CA ASN A 443 1.61 -21.28 5.80
C ASN A 443 0.33 -21.47 6.63
N TRP A 444 0.30 -22.39 7.57
CA TRP A 444 -0.88 -22.83 8.33
C TRP A 444 -0.82 -22.47 9.80
N ASP A 445 0.31 -22.74 10.43
CA ASP A 445 0.50 -22.81 11.87
C ASP A 445 1.52 -21.79 12.40
N ALA A 446 1.43 -21.48 13.68
CA ALA A 446 2.41 -20.72 14.40
C ALA A 446 3.34 -21.65 15.20
N TRP A 447 4.62 -21.36 15.16
CA TRP A 447 5.69 -22.14 15.77
C TRP A 447 6.49 -21.32 16.75
N ARG A 448 6.89 -21.92 17.87
CA ARG A 448 7.86 -21.40 18.81
C ARG A 448 9.20 -22.06 18.57
N MET A 449 10.23 -21.27 18.29
CA MET A 449 11.60 -21.69 18.10
C MET A 449 12.44 -21.28 19.31
N SER A 450 13.25 -22.19 19.84
CA SER A 450 14.23 -21.87 20.89
C SER A 450 15.59 -21.59 20.26
N LEU A 451 16.25 -20.50 20.66
CA LEU A 451 17.61 -20.17 20.19
C LEU A 451 18.70 -21.07 20.82
N GLY A 452 18.40 -21.69 21.93
CA GLY A 452 19.33 -22.58 22.64
C GLY A 452 19.46 -23.99 22.06
N GLY A 453 18.88 -24.28 20.89
CA GLY A 453 18.93 -25.61 20.27
C GLY A 453 17.89 -26.61 20.80
N GLY A 454 16.80 -26.14 21.37
CA GLY A 454 15.65 -26.97 21.72
C GLY A 454 14.77 -27.28 20.50
N SER A 455 13.85 -28.27 20.65
CA SER A 455 12.90 -28.61 19.60
C SER A 455 11.93 -27.48 19.29
N ALA A 456 11.67 -27.22 18.01
CA ALA A 456 10.58 -26.36 17.59
C ALA A 456 9.24 -26.95 18.06
N VAL A 457 8.33 -26.08 18.48
CA VAL A 457 6.99 -26.47 18.94
C VAL A 457 5.94 -25.81 18.06
N ASN A 458 5.11 -26.58 17.39
CA ASN A 458 3.90 -26.08 16.76
C ASN A 458 2.90 -25.72 17.86
N ILE A 459 2.71 -24.42 18.09
CA ILE A 459 1.84 -23.94 19.19
C ILE A 459 0.36 -23.89 18.84
N THR A 460 0.00 -23.93 17.56
CA THR A 460 -1.40 -24.03 17.10
C THR A 460 -1.78 -25.47 16.83
N GLY A 461 -0.96 -26.22 16.12
CA GLY A 461 -0.97 -27.68 16.06
C GLY A 461 -2.00 -28.34 15.14
N ASP A 462 -2.96 -27.59 14.58
CA ASP A 462 -4.08 -28.15 13.85
C ASP A 462 -4.39 -27.44 12.51
N GLY A 463 -3.66 -26.39 12.18
CA GLY A 463 -3.93 -25.55 11.02
C GLY A 463 -3.89 -26.34 9.72
N GLN A 464 -2.80 -27.02 9.44
CA GLN A 464 -2.67 -27.82 8.21
C GLN A 464 -3.68 -28.97 8.17
N LYS A 465 -3.91 -29.66 9.28
CA LYS A 465 -4.86 -30.77 9.37
C LYS A 465 -6.28 -30.34 9.06
N ASN A 466 -6.71 -29.20 9.59
CA ASN A 466 -8.07 -28.67 9.45
C ASN A 466 -8.21 -27.72 8.28
N GLN A 467 -7.12 -27.42 7.54
CA GLN A 467 -7.07 -26.45 6.46
C GLN A 467 -7.50 -25.06 6.95
N ILE A 468 -6.97 -24.66 8.09
CA ILE A 468 -7.18 -23.36 8.74
C ILE A 468 -5.84 -22.63 8.83
N HIS A 469 -5.78 -21.43 8.28
CA HIS A 469 -4.63 -20.54 8.41
C HIS A 469 -4.73 -19.73 9.69
N TYR A 470 -3.72 -19.76 10.53
CA TYR A 470 -3.51 -18.82 11.64
C TYR A 470 -2.80 -17.58 11.08
N GLN A 471 -3.58 -16.65 10.52
CA GLN A 471 -3.07 -15.61 9.62
C GLN A 471 -2.18 -14.58 10.30
N GLY A 472 -2.61 -14.03 11.44
CA GLY A 472 -1.89 -12.98 12.13
C GLY A 472 -2.20 -12.96 13.61
N ARG A 473 -1.17 -12.72 14.43
CA ARG A 473 -1.32 -12.44 15.85
C ARG A 473 -1.96 -11.07 16.03
N LEU A 474 -2.98 -10.98 16.85
CA LEU A 474 -3.58 -9.70 17.23
C LEU A 474 -2.71 -9.02 18.30
N ILE A 475 -2.32 -7.79 18.05
CA ILE A 475 -1.58 -6.92 18.96
C ILE A 475 -2.59 -5.92 19.53
N PHE A 476 -2.75 -5.89 20.84
CA PHE A 476 -3.73 -5.04 21.51
C PHE A 476 -3.12 -3.76 22.07
N ASP A 477 -1.86 -3.79 22.39
CA ASP A 477 -1.10 -2.60 22.79
C ASP A 477 -0.17 -2.17 21.64
N PRO A 478 -0.38 -1.01 21.01
CA PRO A 478 0.51 -0.51 19.96
C PRO A 478 1.96 -0.30 20.41
N LYS A 479 2.19 -0.22 21.73
CA LYS A 479 3.52 -0.10 22.33
C LYS A 479 4.20 -1.44 22.63
N GLU A 480 3.49 -2.54 22.41
CA GLU A 480 4.04 -3.87 22.60
C GLU A 480 5.19 -4.11 21.61
N ARG A 481 6.38 -4.34 22.11
CA ARG A 481 7.57 -4.68 21.33
C ARG A 481 7.89 -6.16 21.36
N GLU A 482 7.61 -6.83 22.49
CA GLU A 482 7.91 -8.23 22.73
C GLU A 482 6.69 -8.99 23.25
N ILE A 483 6.69 -10.28 23.04
CA ILE A 483 5.63 -11.18 23.48
C ILE A 483 5.81 -11.54 24.95
N ASP A 484 4.79 -11.23 25.75
CA ASP A 484 4.68 -11.70 27.12
C ASP A 484 4.14 -13.13 27.13
N VAL A 485 5.05 -14.10 27.24
CA VAL A 485 4.70 -15.53 27.20
C VAL A 485 3.86 -16.02 28.39
N SER A 486 3.65 -15.18 29.41
CA SER A 486 2.75 -15.49 30.51
C SER A 486 1.28 -15.26 30.16
N LYS A 487 1.02 -14.59 29.03
CA LYS A 487 -0.32 -14.24 28.52
C LYS A 487 -0.65 -15.04 27.27
N PRO A 488 -1.92 -15.34 27.04
CA PRO A 488 -2.34 -15.99 25.78
C PRO A 488 -2.16 -15.05 24.60
N MET A 489 -1.78 -15.63 23.46
CA MET A 489 -1.82 -14.97 22.15
C MET A 489 -3.17 -15.21 21.49
N TYR A 490 -3.56 -14.28 20.62
CA TYR A 490 -4.78 -14.40 19.84
C TYR A 490 -4.44 -14.30 18.36
N PHE A 491 -5.02 -15.19 17.57
CA PHE A 491 -4.81 -15.26 16.13
C PHE A 491 -6.13 -15.09 15.39
N GLN A 492 -6.11 -14.29 14.35
CA GLN A 492 -7.16 -14.36 13.34
C GLN A 492 -6.99 -15.64 12.55
N THR A 493 -8.08 -16.35 12.31
CA THR A 493 -8.09 -17.61 11.58
C THR A 493 -8.94 -17.53 10.33
N TYR A 494 -8.54 -18.31 9.31
CA TYR A 494 -9.22 -18.37 8.02
C TYR A 494 -9.25 -19.80 7.50
N GLY A 495 -10.44 -20.27 7.14
CA GLY A 495 -10.63 -21.61 6.59
C GLY A 495 -10.50 -21.63 5.07
N GLU A 496 -9.49 -22.33 4.55
CA GLU A 496 -9.18 -22.34 3.12
C GLU A 496 -10.38 -22.74 2.24
N TRP A 497 -11.06 -23.81 2.59
CA TRP A 497 -12.18 -24.32 1.79
C TRP A 497 -13.55 -23.81 2.21
N THR A 498 -13.68 -23.34 3.44
CA THR A 498 -14.96 -22.84 3.98
C THR A 498 -15.11 -21.35 3.84
N LYS A 499 -14.00 -20.61 3.66
CA LYS A 499 -13.93 -19.13 3.68
C LYS A 499 -14.43 -18.51 4.99
N LYS A 500 -14.57 -19.32 6.04
CA LYS A 500 -14.91 -18.87 7.38
C LYS A 500 -13.76 -18.12 7.99
N GLU A 501 -14.06 -17.08 8.74
CA GLU A 501 -13.07 -16.38 9.54
C GLU A 501 -13.40 -16.49 11.03
N GLY A 502 -12.38 -16.38 11.88
CA GLY A 502 -12.57 -16.52 13.30
C GLY A 502 -11.41 -16.00 14.13
N LEU A 503 -11.50 -16.31 15.41
CA LEU A 503 -10.57 -15.95 16.46
C LEU A 503 -10.20 -17.19 17.25
N SER A 504 -8.91 -17.42 17.42
CA SER A 504 -8.39 -18.48 18.28
C SER A 504 -7.44 -17.93 19.32
N GLN A 505 -7.49 -18.50 20.52
CA GLN A 505 -6.59 -18.23 21.63
C GLN A 505 -5.57 -19.36 21.76
N VAL A 506 -4.30 -19.03 21.97
CA VAL A 506 -3.18 -19.97 22.01
C VAL A 506 -2.30 -19.68 23.23
N ASP A 507 -1.94 -20.70 24.00
CA ASP A 507 -0.89 -20.58 25.02
C ASP A 507 0.49 -20.61 24.32
N PRO A 508 1.31 -19.56 24.42
CA PRO A 508 2.58 -19.49 23.70
C PRO A 508 3.61 -20.53 24.14
N MET A 509 3.49 -21.05 25.36
CA MET A 509 4.47 -21.99 25.90
C MET A 509 3.98 -23.45 25.82
N LYS A 510 2.73 -23.71 26.16
CA LYS A 510 2.15 -25.06 26.16
C LYS A 510 1.63 -25.46 24.77
N GLY A 511 1.24 -24.46 23.98
CA GLY A 511 0.54 -24.70 22.73
C GLY A 511 -0.93 -25.09 22.92
N GLY A 512 -1.57 -25.43 21.81
CA GLY A 512 -2.99 -25.76 21.76
C GLY A 512 -3.86 -24.56 21.44
N ALA A 513 -4.56 -24.63 20.31
CA ALA A 513 -5.47 -23.59 19.87
C ALA A 513 -6.87 -23.84 20.41
N LYS A 514 -7.42 -22.85 21.13
CA LYS A 514 -8.81 -22.80 21.54
C LYS A 514 -9.56 -21.88 20.59
N VAL A 515 -10.45 -22.44 19.77
CA VAL A 515 -11.32 -21.66 18.89
C VAL A 515 -12.31 -20.88 19.76
N ILE A 516 -12.37 -19.58 19.58
CA ILE A 516 -13.34 -18.68 20.22
C ILE A 516 -14.52 -18.47 19.29
N THR A 517 -14.26 -18.12 18.02
CA THR A 517 -15.27 -17.97 16.97
C THR A 517 -14.75 -18.55 15.67
N PHE A 518 -15.66 -19.04 14.82
CA PHE A 518 -15.35 -19.46 13.44
C PHE A 518 -16.64 -19.44 12.62
N GLU A 519 -16.84 -18.38 11.84
CA GLU A 519 -18.12 -17.98 11.27
C GLU A 519 -18.09 -17.89 9.74
N ASP A 520 -19.26 -18.09 9.10
CA ASP A 520 -19.48 -17.77 7.68
C ASP A 520 -19.62 -16.25 7.50
N ALA A 521 -18.56 -15.54 7.82
CA ALA A 521 -18.47 -14.10 7.75
C ALA A 521 -17.01 -13.68 7.63
N LYS A 522 -16.78 -12.48 7.12
CA LYS A 522 -15.51 -11.78 7.28
C LYS A 522 -15.56 -10.94 8.53
N VAL A 523 -14.57 -11.12 9.42
CA VAL A 523 -14.56 -10.49 10.75
C VAL A 523 -13.21 -9.87 11.04
N ASN A 524 -13.18 -8.63 11.56
CA ASN A 524 -11.97 -7.97 12.04
C ASN A 524 -12.09 -7.67 13.52
N TYR A 525 -11.26 -8.32 14.32
CA TYR A 525 -11.30 -8.20 15.78
C TYR A 525 -10.32 -7.15 16.30
N ARG A 526 -10.77 -6.41 17.31
CA ARG A 526 -9.95 -5.52 18.14
C ARG A 526 -10.33 -5.74 19.60
N ARG A 527 -9.39 -5.59 20.51
CA ARG A 527 -9.63 -5.66 21.96
C ARG A 527 -9.06 -4.40 22.60
N ALA A 528 -9.74 -3.92 23.62
CA ALA A 528 -9.19 -2.86 24.43
C ALA A 528 -7.89 -3.32 25.13
N ARG A 529 -6.91 -2.42 25.25
CA ARG A 529 -5.62 -2.72 25.91
C ARG A 529 -5.80 -3.11 27.35
N ASP A 530 -6.61 -2.34 28.09
CA ASP A 530 -6.70 -2.40 29.54
C ASP A 530 -8.02 -3.03 30.06
N SER A 531 -8.82 -3.59 29.16
CA SER A 531 -10.05 -4.31 29.53
C SER A 531 -10.28 -5.52 28.61
N ASP A 532 -11.17 -6.41 29.01
CA ASP A 532 -11.56 -7.57 28.20
C ASP A 532 -12.75 -7.26 27.28
N THR A 533 -12.87 -5.99 26.87
CA THR A 533 -13.88 -5.54 25.92
C THR A 533 -13.37 -5.70 24.49
N TRP A 534 -14.16 -6.36 23.67
CA TRP A 534 -13.91 -6.57 22.26
C TRP A 534 -14.78 -5.68 21.41
N VAL A 535 -14.22 -5.19 20.31
CA VAL A 535 -14.95 -4.50 19.24
C VAL A 535 -14.55 -5.12 17.92
N PHE A 536 -15.51 -5.43 17.08
CA PHE A 536 -15.23 -6.08 15.81
C PHE A 536 -16.23 -5.67 14.74
N SER A 537 -15.78 -5.67 13.48
CA SER A 537 -16.69 -5.55 12.34
C SER A 537 -16.99 -6.94 11.78
N ARG A 538 -18.24 -7.17 11.40
CA ARG A 538 -18.70 -8.43 10.77
C ARG A 538 -19.47 -8.12 9.51
N GLN A 539 -19.13 -8.80 8.42
CA GLN A 539 -19.78 -8.66 7.12
C GLN A 539 -20.00 -10.00 6.43
N THR A 540 -20.95 -10.01 5.52
CA THR A 540 -21.16 -11.08 4.55
C THR A 540 -21.55 -10.44 3.22
N VAL A 541 -21.70 -11.21 2.16
CA VAL A 541 -22.24 -10.71 0.87
C VAL A 541 -23.55 -9.94 1.03
N VAL A 542 -24.38 -10.31 2.01
CA VAL A 542 -25.70 -9.72 2.22
C VAL A 542 -25.78 -8.74 3.40
N LYS A 543 -24.75 -8.68 4.22
CA LYS A 543 -24.71 -7.83 5.42
C LYS A 543 -23.54 -6.86 5.34
N TYR A 544 -23.85 -5.57 5.45
CA TYR A 544 -22.86 -4.50 5.55
C TYR A 544 -21.91 -4.73 6.74
N PRO A 545 -20.63 -4.30 6.67
CA PRO A 545 -19.66 -4.44 7.77
C PRO A 545 -19.98 -3.52 8.95
N ASP A 546 -20.99 -3.87 9.71
CA ASP A 546 -21.35 -3.18 10.95
C ASP A 546 -20.42 -3.54 12.10
N TRP A 547 -20.35 -2.62 13.07
CA TRP A 547 -19.57 -2.79 14.27
C TRP A 547 -20.38 -3.40 15.41
N TYR A 548 -19.70 -4.25 16.16
CA TYR A 548 -20.23 -4.97 17.33
C TYR A 548 -19.28 -4.77 18.50
N ALA A 549 -19.80 -4.79 19.72
CA ALA A 549 -19.05 -4.93 20.95
C ALA A 549 -19.39 -6.24 21.64
N ALA A 550 -18.43 -6.79 22.39
CA ALA A 550 -18.61 -7.99 23.19
C ALA A 550 -17.71 -7.97 24.43
N ASP A 551 -18.06 -8.79 25.40
CA ASP A 551 -17.28 -9.05 26.59
C ASP A 551 -16.20 -10.14 26.29
N GLY A 552 -15.39 -10.49 27.30
CA GLY A 552 -14.32 -11.47 27.19
C GLY A 552 -14.75 -12.78 26.52
N GLY A 553 -13.92 -13.27 25.58
CA GLY A 553 -14.23 -14.45 24.78
C GLY A 553 -15.38 -14.26 23.80
N ILE A 554 -15.64 -13.02 23.37
CA ILE A 554 -16.73 -12.66 22.43
C ILE A 554 -18.11 -13.07 22.96
N GLN A 555 -18.36 -12.79 24.24
CA GLN A 555 -19.64 -13.05 24.87
C GLN A 555 -20.50 -11.79 24.86
N ASN A 556 -21.85 -11.95 25.03
CA ASN A 556 -22.80 -10.86 25.15
C ASN A 556 -22.68 -9.83 24.01
N GLU A 557 -22.65 -10.32 22.77
CA GLU A 557 -22.55 -9.46 21.60
C GLU A 557 -23.67 -8.45 21.52
N ARG A 558 -23.33 -7.19 21.18
CA ARG A 558 -24.30 -6.14 20.87
C ARG A 558 -23.86 -5.38 19.63
N ARG A 559 -24.78 -5.16 18.71
CA ARG A 559 -24.56 -4.35 17.52
C ARG A 559 -24.44 -2.88 17.92
N LEU A 560 -23.40 -2.20 17.45
CA LEU A 560 -23.15 -0.77 17.73
C LEU A 560 -23.61 0.13 16.59
N THR A 561 -23.59 -0.35 15.34
CA THR A 561 -23.91 0.47 14.17
C THR A 561 -24.98 -0.19 13.30
N ASP A 562 -25.71 0.63 12.58
CA ASP A 562 -26.54 0.32 11.41
C ASP A 562 -26.15 1.30 10.31
N ALA A 563 -24.96 1.07 9.71
CA ALA A 563 -24.31 2.08 8.91
C ALA A 563 -24.80 2.13 7.45
N ASN A 564 -25.60 1.15 7.03
CA ASN A 564 -26.12 1.09 5.66
C ASN A 564 -27.63 0.78 5.61
N PRO A 565 -28.50 1.56 6.27
CA PRO A 565 -29.94 1.29 6.33
C PRO A 565 -30.61 1.44 4.96
N GLN A 566 -30.01 2.17 4.03
CA GLN A 566 -30.51 2.37 2.66
C GLN A 566 -30.38 1.11 1.78
N GLN A 567 -29.65 0.07 2.21
CA GLN A 567 -29.54 -1.18 1.44
C GLN A 567 -30.93 -1.79 1.13
N LYS A 568 -31.90 -1.62 2.03
CA LYS A 568 -33.27 -2.09 1.84
C LYS A 568 -33.97 -1.47 0.63
N ASP A 569 -33.51 -0.33 0.15
CA ASP A 569 -34.08 0.40 -0.98
C ASP A 569 -33.48 -0.05 -2.33
N VAL A 570 -32.55 -1.00 -2.30
CA VAL A 570 -31.84 -1.56 -3.46
C VAL A 570 -32.19 -3.05 -3.61
N ALA A 571 -32.44 -3.49 -4.81
CA ALA A 571 -32.56 -4.91 -5.11
C ALA A 571 -31.22 -5.60 -4.81
N TRP A 572 -31.16 -6.44 -3.79
CA TRP A 572 -29.92 -7.05 -3.31
C TRP A 572 -29.87 -8.54 -3.61
N THR A 573 -28.64 -9.07 -3.80
CA THR A 573 -28.43 -10.52 -3.93
C THR A 573 -28.92 -11.24 -2.65
N PRO A 574 -29.58 -12.40 -2.77
CA PRO A 574 -29.92 -13.21 -1.60
C PRO A 574 -28.71 -13.98 -1.02
N GLY A 575 -27.55 -13.93 -1.66
CA GLY A 575 -26.32 -14.57 -1.22
C GLY A 575 -25.42 -15.05 -2.34
N ALA A 576 -24.41 -15.82 -1.97
CA ALA A 576 -23.47 -16.44 -2.88
C ALA A 576 -23.31 -17.94 -2.57
N ARG A 577 -22.73 -18.69 -3.51
CA ARG A 577 -22.38 -20.09 -3.35
C ARG A 577 -20.91 -20.31 -3.69
N LEU A 578 -20.22 -21.11 -2.89
CA LEU A 578 -18.94 -21.67 -3.27
C LEU A 578 -19.20 -22.86 -4.22
N ILE A 579 -18.52 -22.86 -5.34
CA ILE A 579 -18.60 -23.93 -6.35
C ILE A 579 -17.21 -24.53 -6.49
N ASP A 580 -17.12 -25.84 -6.29
CA ASP A 580 -15.88 -26.58 -6.50
C ASP A 580 -15.72 -26.97 -7.97
N TYR A 581 -14.48 -26.93 -8.46
CA TYR A 581 -14.11 -27.42 -9.78
C TYR A 581 -12.64 -27.85 -9.81
N THR A 582 -12.24 -28.48 -10.90
CA THR A 582 -10.85 -28.86 -11.17
C THR A 582 -10.41 -28.19 -12.47
N CYS A 583 -9.22 -27.59 -12.49
CA CYS A 583 -8.64 -27.06 -13.71
C CYS A 583 -8.25 -28.21 -14.68
N ASP A 584 -8.39 -27.99 -15.99
CA ASP A 584 -8.12 -29.00 -17.04
C ASP A 584 -6.65 -29.44 -17.07
N ASN A 585 -5.73 -28.71 -16.45
CA ASN A 585 -4.30 -29.08 -16.33
C ASN A 585 -3.98 -29.98 -15.13
N GLY A 586 -4.99 -30.50 -14.41
CA GLY A 586 -4.79 -31.38 -13.26
C GLY A 586 -4.42 -30.66 -11.95
N GLY A 587 -4.63 -29.34 -11.82
CA GLY A 587 -4.23 -28.53 -10.69
C GLY A 587 -4.95 -28.76 -9.36
N GLY A 588 -5.71 -29.85 -9.19
CA GLY A 588 -6.42 -30.17 -7.96
C GLY A 588 -7.79 -29.46 -7.82
N ARG A 589 -8.31 -29.42 -6.60
CA ARG A 589 -9.56 -28.76 -6.25
C ARG A 589 -9.38 -27.26 -6.18
N HIS A 590 -10.27 -26.53 -6.84
CA HIS A 590 -10.36 -25.06 -6.79
C HIS A 590 -11.78 -24.61 -6.53
N GLN A 591 -11.97 -23.34 -6.23
CA GLN A 591 -13.27 -22.77 -5.92
C GLN A 591 -13.58 -21.53 -6.76
N ALA A 592 -14.86 -21.32 -6.96
CA ALA A 592 -15.40 -20.08 -7.49
C ALA A 592 -16.52 -19.56 -6.59
N VAL A 593 -16.69 -18.27 -6.52
CA VAL A 593 -17.85 -17.63 -5.88
C VAL A 593 -18.88 -17.34 -6.95
N LEU A 594 -20.06 -17.93 -6.84
CA LEU A 594 -21.24 -17.61 -7.65
C LEU A 594 -22.21 -16.77 -6.82
N TYR A 595 -22.26 -15.47 -7.09
CA TYR A 595 -23.25 -14.58 -6.51
C TYR A 595 -24.59 -14.76 -7.24
N LEU A 596 -25.65 -14.86 -6.45
CA LEU A 596 -27.00 -15.03 -6.99
C LEU A 596 -27.58 -13.67 -7.43
N PRO A 597 -28.39 -13.63 -8.51
CA PRO A 597 -29.07 -12.40 -8.89
C PRO A 597 -30.10 -11.96 -7.84
N ALA A 598 -30.32 -10.69 -7.72
CA ALA A 598 -31.48 -10.18 -6.96
C ALA A 598 -32.79 -10.75 -7.55
N GLY A 599 -33.70 -11.16 -6.69
CA GLY A 599 -34.92 -11.83 -7.13
C GLY A 599 -34.69 -13.24 -7.67
N TYR A 600 -33.62 -13.93 -7.23
CA TYR A 600 -33.33 -15.30 -7.62
C TYR A 600 -34.52 -16.24 -7.30
N GLU A 601 -34.95 -16.98 -8.30
CA GLU A 601 -35.98 -18.02 -8.20
C GLU A 601 -35.40 -19.38 -8.59
N LYS A 602 -35.61 -20.39 -7.76
CA LYS A 602 -35.16 -21.76 -8.04
C LYS A 602 -35.78 -22.30 -9.33
N GLY A 603 -34.95 -22.82 -10.22
CA GLY A 603 -35.38 -23.39 -11.50
C GLY A 603 -35.37 -22.38 -12.67
N LYS A 604 -35.12 -21.11 -12.41
CA LYS A 604 -34.86 -20.12 -13.48
C LYS A 604 -33.37 -19.99 -13.73
N SER A 605 -32.99 -19.78 -14.98
CA SER A 605 -31.61 -19.47 -15.39
C SER A 605 -31.46 -17.97 -15.73
N TYR A 606 -30.27 -17.43 -15.49
CA TYR A 606 -29.98 -16.02 -15.56
C TYR A 606 -28.72 -15.75 -16.39
N PRO A 607 -28.59 -14.58 -17.03
CA PRO A 607 -27.34 -14.18 -17.63
C PRO A 607 -26.25 -14.10 -16.55
N MET A 608 -25.01 -14.48 -16.89
CA MET A 608 -23.88 -14.46 -15.96
C MET A 608 -22.76 -13.59 -16.49
N LEU A 609 -22.18 -12.81 -15.58
CA LEU A 609 -20.93 -12.11 -15.80
C LEU A 609 -19.82 -12.79 -15.00
N THR A 610 -18.73 -13.18 -15.67
CA THR A 610 -17.53 -13.76 -15.05
C THR A 610 -16.46 -12.69 -14.96
N TYR A 611 -16.04 -12.37 -13.73
CA TYR A 611 -14.88 -11.51 -13.47
C TYR A 611 -13.67 -12.36 -13.12
N ILE A 612 -12.54 -12.08 -13.78
CA ILE A 612 -11.32 -12.86 -13.62
C ILE A 612 -10.12 -11.99 -13.28
N TYR A 613 -9.22 -12.55 -12.46
CA TYR A 613 -7.90 -11.98 -12.17
C TYR A 613 -6.90 -13.09 -11.80
N GLU A 614 -6.88 -13.49 -10.53
CA GLU A 614 -6.07 -14.61 -10.00
C GLU A 614 -6.94 -15.49 -9.08
N LYS A 615 -6.59 -15.71 -7.79
CA LYS A 615 -7.47 -16.34 -6.82
C LYS A 615 -8.46 -15.30 -6.29
N LEU A 616 -9.75 -15.57 -6.38
CA LEU A 616 -10.82 -14.64 -6.00
C LEU A 616 -11.86 -15.24 -5.05
N SER A 617 -11.79 -16.57 -4.78
CA SER A 617 -12.77 -17.22 -3.91
C SER A 617 -12.72 -16.76 -2.45
N GLN A 618 -11.60 -16.20 -2.01
CA GLN A 618 -11.47 -15.56 -0.69
C GLN A 618 -12.41 -14.36 -0.49
N GLU A 619 -13.01 -13.84 -1.55
CA GLU A 619 -14.00 -12.75 -1.46
C GLU A 619 -15.42 -13.24 -1.14
N TYR A 620 -15.64 -14.54 -0.87
CA TYR A 620 -16.93 -15.14 -0.63
C TYR A 620 -17.78 -14.43 0.43
N ASN A 621 -17.16 -13.98 1.51
CA ASN A 621 -17.83 -13.26 2.60
C ASN A 621 -17.61 -11.73 2.56
N VAL A 622 -17.13 -11.19 1.45
CA VAL A 622 -16.89 -9.74 1.34
C VAL A 622 -18.14 -9.04 0.84
N TYR A 623 -18.59 -8.02 1.58
CA TYR A 623 -19.62 -7.10 1.14
C TYR A 623 -19.07 -6.23 0.00
N SER A 624 -19.75 -6.22 -1.13
CA SER A 624 -19.39 -5.39 -2.25
C SER A 624 -20.30 -4.17 -2.30
N GLU A 625 -19.78 -3.02 -1.90
CA GLU A 625 -20.53 -1.77 -1.99
C GLU A 625 -20.81 -1.37 -3.43
N PRO A 626 -22.05 -1.02 -3.80
CA PRO A 626 -22.38 -0.59 -5.16
C PRO A 626 -21.69 0.72 -5.50
N ASN A 627 -20.69 0.67 -6.36
CA ASN A 627 -19.97 1.85 -6.81
C ASN A 627 -19.51 1.73 -8.27
N ALA A 628 -19.14 2.86 -8.84
CA ALA A 628 -18.50 2.91 -10.15
C ALA A 628 -17.00 2.61 -10.00
N THR A 629 -16.54 1.57 -10.67
CA THR A 629 -15.14 1.13 -10.65
C THR A 629 -14.65 0.78 -12.06
N ARG A 630 -13.35 0.52 -12.20
CA ARG A 630 -12.74 0.04 -13.45
C ARG A 630 -13.03 -1.43 -13.77
N TYR A 631 -13.69 -2.13 -12.89
CA TYR A 631 -14.10 -3.53 -13.07
C TYR A 631 -15.59 -3.69 -12.77
N ALA A 632 -16.17 -4.80 -13.22
CA ALA A 632 -17.57 -5.10 -12.97
C ALA A 632 -17.79 -5.28 -11.45
N ASN A 633 -18.70 -4.49 -10.90
CA ASN A 633 -19.04 -4.56 -9.47
C ASN A 633 -20.11 -5.62 -9.24
N PRO A 634 -19.88 -6.63 -8.38
CA PRO A 634 -20.83 -7.71 -8.15
C PRO A 634 -22.23 -7.22 -7.76
N SER A 635 -22.33 -6.26 -6.85
CA SER A 635 -23.63 -5.77 -6.37
C SER A 635 -24.39 -4.96 -7.41
N VAL A 636 -23.68 -4.20 -8.26
CA VAL A 636 -24.29 -3.48 -9.37
C VAL A 636 -24.91 -4.45 -10.39
N PHE A 637 -24.21 -5.52 -10.75
CA PHE A 637 -24.71 -6.48 -11.73
C PHE A 637 -25.74 -7.44 -11.13
N THR A 638 -25.55 -7.92 -9.91
CA THR A 638 -26.56 -8.79 -9.28
C THR A 638 -27.88 -8.08 -9.04
N SER A 639 -27.88 -6.79 -8.66
CA SER A 639 -29.08 -5.97 -8.52
C SER A 639 -29.85 -5.78 -9.85
N ARG A 640 -29.17 -5.96 -10.97
CA ARG A 640 -29.74 -5.92 -12.32
C ARG A 640 -30.17 -7.30 -12.87
N GLY A 641 -30.13 -8.34 -12.02
CA GLY A 641 -30.57 -9.69 -12.37
C GLY A 641 -29.53 -10.56 -13.07
N TYR A 642 -28.25 -10.22 -12.95
CA TYR A 642 -27.16 -11.10 -13.38
C TYR A 642 -26.73 -12.05 -12.25
N ALA A 643 -26.42 -13.29 -12.57
CA ALA A 643 -25.51 -14.06 -11.76
C ALA A 643 -24.07 -13.51 -11.95
N PHE A 644 -23.21 -13.62 -10.94
CA PHE A 644 -21.86 -13.11 -11.04
C PHE A 644 -20.86 -14.16 -10.53
N LEU A 645 -19.82 -14.47 -11.34
CA LEU A 645 -18.84 -15.53 -11.03
C LEU A 645 -17.45 -14.93 -10.82
N LYS A 646 -16.77 -15.35 -9.75
CA LYS A 646 -15.36 -15.08 -9.47
C LYS A 646 -14.62 -16.40 -9.25
N PRO A 647 -13.95 -16.95 -10.27
CA PRO A 647 -13.19 -18.19 -10.14
C PRO A 647 -11.77 -17.95 -9.62
N ASP A 648 -11.18 -18.97 -9.01
CA ASP A 648 -9.74 -19.04 -8.77
C ASP A 648 -9.00 -19.48 -10.03
N ILE A 649 -7.83 -18.91 -10.25
CA ILE A 649 -6.92 -19.29 -11.31
C ILE A 649 -5.59 -19.65 -10.65
N VAL A 650 -5.04 -20.81 -11.02
CA VAL A 650 -3.69 -21.23 -10.65
C VAL A 650 -2.85 -21.36 -11.89
N TYR A 651 -1.56 -21.07 -11.77
CA TYR A 651 -0.72 -20.87 -12.93
C TYR A 651 0.39 -21.91 -13.03
N HIS A 652 0.71 -22.26 -14.27
CA HIS A 652 1.89 -23.02 -14.64
C HIS A 652 2.94 -22.10 -15.23
N LEU A 653 4.19 -22.41 -14.95
CA LEU A 653 5.33 -21.68 -15.50
C LEU A 653 5.26 -21.67 -17.03
N ASN A 654 5.56 -20.53 -17.61
CA ASN A 654 5.57 -20.27 -19.06
C ASN A 654 4.21 -20.38 -19.77
N ASP A 655 3.10 -20.54 -19.04
CA ASP A 655 1.77 -20.70 -19.63
C ASP A 655 0.67 -19.86 -18.92
N PRO A 656 0.85 -18.58 -18.67
CA PRO A 656 -0.13 -17.78 -17.91
C PRO A 656 -1.51 -17.68 -18.58
N GLY A 657 -1.58 -17.44 -19.89
CA GLY A 657 -2.86 -17.37 -20.62
C GLY A 657 -3.57 -18.72 -20.74
N ARG A 658 -2.77 -19.77 -20.98
CA ARG A 658 -3.30 -21.15 -21.03
C ARG A 658 -3.78 -21.58 -19.65
N SER A 659 -3.09 -21.21 -18.57
CA SER A 659 -3.52 -21.49 -17.21
C SER A 659 -4.87 -20.86 -16.89
N ALA A 660 -5.07 -19.61 -17.30
CA ALA A 660 -6.38 -18.98 -17.18
C ALA A 660 -7.46 -19.76 -17.95
N THR A 661 -7.15 -20.24 -19.17
CA THR A 661 -8.08 -21.05 -19.96
C THR A 661 -8.43 -22.35 -19.25
N TRP A 662 -7.43 -23.07 -18.75
CA TRP A 662 -7.59 -24.34 -18.06
C TRP A 662 -8.41 -24.26 -16.77
N CYS A 663 -8.44 -23.11 -16.10
CA CYS A 663 -9.20 -22.93 -14.86
C CYS A 663 -10.56 -22.24 -15.07
N VAL A 664 -10.63 -21.19 -15.89
CA VAL A 664 -11.85 -20.41 -16.07
C VAL A 664 -12.94 -21.22 -16.80
N LEU A 665 -12.57 -22.01 -17.83
CA LEU A 665 -13.58 -22.79 -18.57
C LEU A 665 -14.26 -23.86 -17.70
N PRO A 666 -13.53 -24.68 -16.92
CA PRO A 666 -14.15 -25.58 -15.94
C PRO A 666 -14.98 -24.86 -14.87
N ALA A 667 -14.53 -23.71 -14.37
CA ALA A 667 -15.30 -22.95 -13.39
C ALA A 667 -16.65 -22.47 -13.96
N VAL A 668 -16.67 -21.97 -15.20
CA VAL A 668 -17.90 -21.60 -15.89
C VAL A 668 -18.79 -22.81 -16.13
N LYS A 669 -18.24 -23.97 -16.56
CA LYS A 669 -19.00 -25.21 -16.70
C LYS A 669 -19.61 -25.66 -15.37
N ALA A 670 -18.87 -25.53 -14.27
CA ALA A 670 -19.39 -25.85 -12.93
C ALA A 670 -20.54 -24.91 -12.52
N ALA A 671 -20.44 -23.62 -12.86
CA ALA A 671 -21.52 -22.66 -12.65
C ALA A 671 -22.77 -23.00 -13.51
N LEU A 672 -22.59 -23.38 -14.78
CA LEU A 672 -23.67 -23.82 -15.66
C LEU A 672 -24.37 -25.09 -15.10
N ALA A 673 -23.61 -26.03 -14.58
CA ALA A 673 -24.14 -27.27 -14.00
C ALA A 673 -25.05 -27.04 -12.78
N THR A 674 -25.03 -25.86 -12.17
CA THR A 674 -25.96 -25.48 -11.08
C THR A 674 -27.38 -25.27 -11.57
N GLY A 675 -27.60 -25.08 -12.87
CA GLY A 675 -28.88 -24.70 -13.47
C GLY A 675 -29.29 -23.23 -13.23
N ILE A 676 -28.42 -22.42 -12.58
CA ILE A 676 -28.67 -21.00 -12.30
C ILE A 676 -28.32 -20.12 -13.50
N VAL A 677 -27.40 -20.54 -14.34
CA VAL A 677 -26.82 -19.76 -15.42
C VAL A 677 -27.36 -20.21 -16.78
N ASP A 678 -27.72 -19.24 -17.62
CA ASP A 678 -28.07 -19.45 -19.03
C ASP A 678 -26.78 -19.59 -19.85
N ASP A 679 -26.58 -20.73 -20.49
CA ASP A 679 -25.37 -21.07 -21.27
C ASP A 679 -25.16 -20.15 -22.49
N LYS A 680 -26.21 -19.49 -22.99
CA LYS A 680 -26.18 -18.56 -24.13
C LYS A 680 -25.86 -17.12 -23.71
N ARG A 681 -25.83 -16.83 -22.40
CA ARG A 681 -25.75 -15.47 -21.84
C ARG A 681 -24.62 -15.35 -20.82
N VAL A 682 -23.41 -15.80 -21.18
CA VAL A 682 -22.21 -15.70 -20.35
C VAL A 682 -21.28 -14.63 -20.89
N GLY A 683 -20.96 -13.64 -20.08
CA GLY A 683 -20.00 -12.58 -20.36
C GLY A 683 -18.71 -12.73 -19.56
N LEU A 684 -17.64 -12.11 -20.05
CA LEU A 684 -16.31 -12.13 -19.43
C LEU A 684 -15.78 -10.72 -19.20
N GLN A 685 -15.21 -10.46 -18.05
CA GLN A 685 -14.55 -9.18 -17.77
C GLN A 685 -13.30 -9.40 -16.90
N GLY A 686 -12.25 -8.63 -17.19
CA GLY A 686 -11.08 -8.49 -16.36
C GLY A 686 -10.39 -7.17 -16.63
N HIS A 687 -9.55 -6.74 -15.69
CA HIS A 687 -8.76 -5.52 -15.82
C HIS A 687 -7.28 -5.84 -15.57
N SER A 688 -6.34 -5.16 -16.25
CA SER A 688 -4.90 -5.39 -16.08
C SER A 688 -4.55 -6.84 -16.46
N TRP A 689 -3.99 -7.63 -15.55
CA TRP A 689 -3.76 -9.06 -15.78
C TRP A 689 -5.05 -9.82 -16.16
N GLY A 690 -6.18 -9.48 -15.53
CA GLY A 690 -7.49 -9.98 -15.93
C GLY A 690 -7.94 -9.49 -17.31
N GLY A 691 -7.54 -8.29 -17.73
CA GLY A 691 -7.73 -7.76 -19.08
C GLY A 691 -6.97 -8.57 -20.12
N TYR A 692 -5.70 -8.88 -19.82
CA TYR A 692 -4.90 -9.80 -20.60
C TYR A 692 -5.61 -11.16 -20.77
N GLN A 693 -5.99 -11.78 -19.67
CA GLN A 693 -6.67 -13.06 -19.66
C GLN A 693 -7.98 -13.02 -20.44
N THR A 694 -8.75 -11.93 -20.33
CA THR A 694 -9.99 -11.73 -21.12
C THR A 694 -9.69 -11.66 -22.61
N ALA A 695 -8.68 -10.87 -23.01
CA ALA A 695 -8.26 -10.78 -24.41
C ALA A 695 -7.78 -12.14 -24.93
N PHE A 696 -7.04 -12.91 -24.13
CA PHE A 696 -6.55 -14.24 -24.49
C PHE A 696 -7.71 -15.27 -24.61
N LEU A 697 -8.52 -15.41 -23.56
CA LEU A 697 -9.62 -16.38 -23.50
C LEU A 697 -10.61 -16.21 -24.66
N THR A 698 -10.96 -14.98 -25.03
CA THR A 698 -11.88 -14.70 -26.12
C THR A 698 -11.36 -15.13 -27.50
N THR A 699 -10.04 -15.37 -27.62
CA THR A 699 -9.44 -15.99 -28.83
C THR A 699 -9.35 -17.51 -28.74
N GLN A 700 -9.50 -18.10 -27.55
CA GLN A 700 -9.34 -19.54 -27.34
C GLN A 700 -10.69 -20.31 -27.29
N THR A 701 -11.80 -19.61 -27.04
CA THR A 701 -13.11 -20.24 -26.85
C THR A 701 -14.25 -19.38 -27.39
N LYS A 702 -15.37 -20.00 -27.75
CA LYS A 702 -16.64 -19.34 -28.10
C LYS A 702 -17.66 -19.40 -26.95
N MET A 703 -17.26 -19.79 -25.76
CA MET A 703 -18.15 -19.91 -24.60
C MET A 703 -18.74 -18.58 -24.15
N PHE A 704 -17.99 -17.49 -24.32
CA PHE A 704 -18.42 -16.16 -23.91
C PHE A 704 -19.15 -15.45 -25.04
N LYS A 705 -20.34 -14.94 -24.75
CA LYS A 705 -21.15 -14.16 -25.69
C LYS A 705 -20.54 -12.79 -25.97
N THR A 706 -19.86 -12.22 -24.98
CA THR A 706 -19.18 -10.93 -25.07
C THR A 706 -18.08 -10.79 -24.02
N GLY A 707 -17.14 -9.87 -24.24
CA GLY A 707 -16.03 -9.62 -23.31
C GLY A 707 -15.73 -8.12 -23.14
N VAL A 708 -15.18 -7.78 -21.96
CA VAL A 708 -14.63 -6.45 -21.65
C VAL A 708 -13.23 -6.60 -21.08
N ALA A 709 -12.21 -6.18 -21.82
CA ALA A 709 -10.81 -6.23 -21.45
C ALA A 709 -10.31 -4.84 -21.05
N GLY A 710 -10.16 -4.60 -19.77
CA GLY A 710 -9.61 -3.33 -19.27
C GLY A 710 -8.09 -3.38 -19.20
N ALA A 711 -7.40 -2.39 -19.77
CA ALA A 711 -5.93 -2.28 -19.79
C ALA A 711 -5.24 -3.61 -20.13
N PRO A 712 -5.57 -4.28 -21.25
CA PRO A 712 -5.07 -5.61 -21.55
C PRO A 712 -3.62 -5.58 -22.05
N LEU A 713 -2.80 -6.49 -21.55
CA LEU A 713 -1.54 -6.86 -22.21
C LEU A 713 -1.89 -7.76 -23.40
N THR A 714 -1.42 -7.46 -24.58
CA THR A 714 -1.83 -8.18 -25.80
C THR A 714 -0.69 -8.77 -26.59
N ASP A 715 0.53 -8.20 -26.40
CA ASP A 715 1.79 -8.73 -26.88
C ASP A 715 2.78 -8.84 -25.72
N MET A 716 2.99 -10.08 -25.25
CA MET A 716 3.88 -10.34 -24.13
C MET A 716 5.34 -10.01 -24.43
N VAL A 717 5.76 -10.10 -25.70
CA VAL A 717 7.15 -9.83 -26.09
C VAL A 717 7.46 -8.35 -25.94
N SER A 718 6.66 -7.48 -26.56
CA SER A 718 6.86 -6.03 -26.48
C SER A 718 6.61 -5.49 -25.07
N MET A 719 5.61 -6.04 -24.36
CA MET A 719 5.29 -5.60 -23.02
C MET A 719 6.42 -5.91 -22.03
N ALA A 720 7.02 -7.11 -22.08
CA ALA A 720 8.16 -7.46 -21.23
C ALA A 720 9.35 -6.50 -21.40
N GLY A 721 9.56 -5.99 -22.61
CA GLY A 721 10.59 -4.99 -22.90
C GLY A 721 10.21 -3.54 -22.54
N SER A 722 9.01 -3.30 -22.08
CA SER A 722 8.52 -1.97 -21.73
C SER A 722 8.97 -1.53 -20.33
N VAL A 723 8.56 -0.34 -19.95
CA VAL A 723 8.78 0.26 -18.63
C VAL A 723 7.46 0.34 -17.86
N TYR A 724 7.45 -0.19 -16.67
CA TYR A 724 6.41 0.06 -15.69
C TYR A 724 6.56 1.49 -15.15
N TRP A 725 6.01 2.48 -15.88
CA TRP A 725 6.25 3.91 -15.64
C TRP A 725 5.86 4.39 -14.25
N ASN A 726 4.91 3.73 -13.58
CA ASN A 726 4.55 4.08 -12.20
C ASN A 726 5.72 3.90 -11.21
N THR A 727 6.67 3.03 -11.50
CA THR A 727 7.89 2.81 -10.70
C THR A 727 9.18 3.12 -11.47
N GLY A 728 9.08 3.21 -12.79
CA GLY A 728 10.23 3.36 -13.70
C GLY A 728 11.06 2.10 -13.90
N MET A 729 10.65 0.95 -13.34
CA MET A 729 11.33 -0.34 -13.49
C MET A 729 10.99 -1.00 -14.83
N SER A 730 11.81 -1.95 -15.27
CA SER A 730 11.47 -2.80 -16.40
C SER A 730 10.33 -3.75 -16.08
N ASP A 731 9.36 -3.89 -16.99
CA ASP A 731 8.31 -4.90 -16.89
C ASP A 731 8.85 -6.34 -16.91
N ASN A 732 10.01 -6.57 -17.50
CA ASN A 732 10.64 -7.88 -17.56
C ASN A 732 10.75 -8.54 -16.16
N ALA A 733 11.00 -7.73 -15.12
CA ALA A 733 11.00 -8.21 -13.73
C ALA A 733 9.64 -8.76 -13.29
N ILE A 734 8.54 -8.13 -13.70
CA ILE A 734 7.16 -8.60 -13.40
C ILE A 734 6.87 -9.91 -14.13
N PHE A 735 7.35 -10.02 -15.37
CA PHE A 735 7.15 -11.22 -16.18
C PHE A 735 7.90 -12.44 -15.65
N ILE A 736 9.14 -12.25 -15.17
CA ILE A 736 10.00 -13.36 -14.71
C ILE A 736 9.73 -13.68 -13.22
N ALA A 737 9.72 -12.68 -12.37
CA ALA A 737 9.75 -12.88 -10.92
C ALA A 737 8.39 -12.72 -10.22
N SER A 738 7.32 -12.40 -10.95
CA SER A 738 6.00 -12.12 -10.39
C SER A 738 4.90 -12.63 -11.32
N GLN A 739 3.96 -11.78 -11.66
CA GLN A 739 2.67 -12.09 -12.28
C GLN A 739 2.76 -12.84 -13.62
N GLY A 740 3.84 -12.68 -14.37
CA GLY A 740 4.03 -13.37 -15.66
C GLY A 740 4.37 -14.84 -15.55
N ARG A 741 5.04 -15.25 -14.49
CA ARG A 741 5.47 -16.64 -14.24
C ARG A 741 6.30 -17.27 -15.36
N PHE A 742 7.06 -16.44 -16.11
CA PHE A 742 8.00 -16.93 -17.11
C PHE A 742 9.34 -17.32 -16.47
N THR A 743 9.96 -18.36 -16.97
CA THR A 743 11.27 -18.83 -16.46
C THR A 743 12.46 -18.01 -16.94
N GLY A 744 12.23 -17.07 -17.87
CA GLY A 744 13.22 -16.18 -18.43
C GLY A 744 12.58 -15.09 -19.27
N GLY A 745 13.39 -14.19 -19.82
CA GLY A 745 12.91 -13.13 -20.71
C GLY A 745 12.48 -13.65 -22.10
N PRO A 746 11.95 -12.74 -22.96
CA PRO A 746 11.50 -13.13 -24.31
C PRO A 746 12.59 -13.76 -25.20
N ASN A 747 13.86 -13.45 -24.93
CA ASN A 747 14.98 -14.06 -25.64
C ASN A 747 15.39 -15.44 -25.10
N ASP A 748 15.03 -15.75 -23.86
CA ASP A 748 15.35 -17.02 -23.20
C ASP A 748 14.27 -18.06 -23.52
N VAL A 749 13.00 -17.66 -23.55
CA VAL A 749 11.84 -18.55 -23.76
C VAL A 749 10.83 -17.96 -24.77
N PRO A 750 11.26 -17.66 -26.02
CA PRO A 750 10.47 -16.91 -27.00
C PRO A 750 9.10 -17.52 -27.30
N ASP A 751 9.04 -18.87 -27.41
CA ASP A 751 7.81 -19.58 -27.71
C ASP A 751 6.76 -19.45 -26.59
N ALA A 752 7.24 -19.35 -25.34
CA ALA A 752 6.35 -19.12 -24.20
C ALA A 752 5.67 -17.75 -24.30
N TYR A 753 6.40 -16.71 -24.61
CA TYR A 753 5.85 -15.36 -24.79
C TYR A 753 4.84 -15.29 -25.93
N ARG A 754 5.19 -15.84 -27.11
CA ARG A 754 4.30 -15.82 -28.28
C ARG A 754 3.02 -16.60 -28.04
N ARG A 755 3.11 -17.85 -27.55
CA ARG A 755 1.91 -18.69 -27.36
C ARG A 755 0.96 -18.19 -26.27
N ASN A 756 1.38 -17.22 -25.47
CA ASN A 756 0.53 -16.56 -24.47
C ASN A 756 0.15 -15.12 -24.88
N SER A 757 0.53 -14.63 -26.06
CA SER A 757 0.18 -13.30 -26.57
C SER A 757 -1.19 -13.33 -27.27
N PRO A 758 -2.21 -12.60 -26.79
CA PRO A 758 -3.53 -12.54 -27.44
C PRO A 758 -3.49 -12.17 -28.92
N GLN A 759 -2.63 -11.26 -29.31
CA GLN A 759 -2.52 -10.80 -30.71
C GLN A 759 -2.13 -11.89 -31.70
N GLU A 760 -1.38 -12.91 -31.28
CA GLU A 760 -1.01 -14.06 -32.13
C GLU A 760 -2.25 -14.87 -32.56
N PHE A 761 -3.35 -14.74 -31.84
CA PHE A 761 -4.59 -15.46 -32.06
C PHE A 761 -5.76 -14.53 -32.44
N ALA A 762 -5.50 -13.28 -32.82
CA ALA A 762 -6.52 -12.27 -33.10
C ALA A 762 -7.55 -12.72 -34.16
N GLN A 763 -7.11 -13.53 -35.15
CA GLN A 763 -7.99 -14.10 -36.20
C GLN A 763 -9.07 -15.03 -35.63
N ASN A 764 -8.84 -15.65 -34.47
CA ASN A 764 -9.77 -16.59 -33.84
C ASN A 764 -10.88 -15.88 -33.06
N LEU A 765 -10.75 -14.58 -32.79
CA LEU A 765 -11.75 -13.83 -32.02
C LEU A 765 -13.10 -13.88 -32.73
N ALA A 766 -14.10 -14.47 -32.08
CA ALA A 766 -15.49 -14.49 -32.54
C ALA A 766 -16.40 -13.67 -31.60
N THR A 767 -15.95 -13.37 -30.43
CA THR A 767 -16.68 -12.70 -29.35
C THR A 767 -16.56 -11.18 -29.50
N PRO A 768 -17.66 -10.39 -29.49
CA PRO A 768 -17.59 -8.94 -29.40
C PRO A 768 -16.76 -8.50 -28.18
N LEU A 769 -15.81 -7.60 -28.39
CA LEU A 769 -14.85 -7.19 -27.36
C LEU A 769 -14.82 -5.68 -27.16
N MET A 770 -15.02 -5.23 -25.93
CA MET A 770 -14.75 -3.84 -25.54
C MET A 770 -13.40 -3.77 -24.83
N ILE A 771 -12.55 -2.84 -25.25
CA ILE A 771 -11.23 -2.60 -24.69
C ILE A 771 -11.26 -1.24 -23.98
N LEU A 772 -10.73 -1.17 -22.75
CA LEU A 772 -10.34 0.08 -22.12
C LEU A 772 -8.82 0.19 -22.20
N ALA A 773 -8.28 1.28 -22.75
CA ALA A 773 -6.86 1.58 -22.69
C ALA A 773 -6.68 3.10 -22.60
N ASN A 774 -5.86 3.56 -21.67
CA ASN A 774 -5.69 4.98 -21.37
C ASN A 774 -4.32 5.48 -21.83
N ASP A 775 -4.27 6.71 -22.35
CA ASP A 775 -3.05 7.32 -22.92
C ASP A 775 -1.93 7.61 -21.89
N ARG A 776 -2.25 7.57 -20.58
CA ARG A 776 -1.32 7.79 -19.48
C ARG A 776 -1.16 6.56 -18.60
N ASP A 777 -1.49 5.39 -19.11
CA ASP A 777 -1.31 4.16 -18.37
C ASP A 777 0.19 3.92 -18.08
N GLY A 778 0.53 3.96 -16.79
CA GLY A 778 1.90 3.75 -16.32
C GLY A 778 2.20 2.32 -15.88
N ALA A 779 1.24 1.39 -16.05
CA ALA A 779 1.42 -0.02 -15.74
C ALA A 779 1.38 -0.90 -17.00
N VAL A 780 0.41 -0.68 -17.89
CA VAL A 780 0.29 -1.37 -19.17
C VAL A 780 0.37 -0.33 -20.29
N ASP A 781 1.37 -0.46 -21.13
CA ASP A 781 1.60 0.49 -22.23
C ASP A 781 0.34 0.63 -23.09
N PHE A 782 -0.07 1.88 -23.33
CA PHE A 782 -1.24 2.21 -24.15
C PHE A 782 -1.23 1.55 -25.53
N ASN A 783 -0.03 1.38 -26.10
CA ASN A 783 0.12 0.72 -27.39
C ASN A 783 -0.37 -0.73 -27.41
N GLN A 784 -0.42 -1.41 -26.27
CA GLN A 784 -0.98 -2.75 -26.18
C GLN A 784 -2.45 -2.76 -26.63
N GLY A 785 -3.23 -1.79 -26.14
CA GLY A 785 -4.64 -1.63 -26.52
C GLY A 785 -4.79 -1.19 -27.99
N ILE A 786 -4.03 -0.19 -28.43
CA ILE A 786 -4.10 0.37 -29.80
C ILE A 786 -3.70 -0.68 -30.83
N THR A 787 -2.58 -1.39 -30.61
CA THR A 787 -2.10 -2.41 -31.54
C THR A 787 -3.12 -3.54 -31.71
N TYR A 788 -3.66 -4.03 -30.59
CA TYR A 788 -4.66 -5.10 -30.65
C TYR A 788 -5.96 -4.65 -31.30
N TYR A 789 -6.45 -3.44 -30.99
CA TYR A 789 -7.60 -2.85 -31.66
C TYR A 789 -7.41 -2.79 -33.19
N ASN A 790 -6.24 -2.33 -33.66
CA ASN A 790 -5.96 -2.24 -35.08
C ASN A 790 -5.88 -3.63 -35.75
N HIS A 791 -5.28 -4.63 -35.12
CA HIS A 791 -5.31 -6.01 -35.62
C HIS A 791 -6.72 -6.55 -35.76
N LEU A 792 -7.53 -6.39 -34.71
CA LEU A 792 -8.91 -6.84 -34.70
C LEU A 792 -9.78 -6.12 -35.75
N ARG A 793 -9.59 -4.82 -35.89
CA ARG A 793 -10.28 -4.02 -36.90
C ARG A 793 -9.91 -4.44 -38.33
N ASN A 794 -8.62 -4.69 -38.58
CA ASN A 794 -8.14 -5.18 -39.87
C ASN A 794 -8.75 -6.56 -40.24
N LEU A 795 -9.04 -7.37 -39.24
CA LEU A 795 -9.70 -8.67 -39.35
C LEU A 795 -11.25 -8.59 -39.35
N ASN A 796 -11.82 -7.38 -39.42
CA ASN A 796 -13.26 -7.11 -39.36
C ASN A 796 -13.94 -7.71 -38.11
N LYS A 797 -13.26 -7.72 -36.96
CA LYS A 797 -13.83 -8.20 -35.70
C LYS A 797 -14.68 -7.11 -35.04
N ASN A 798 -15.71 -7.51 -34.29
CA ASN A 798 -16.54 -6.60 -33.51
C ASN A 798 -15.76 -6.14 -32.27
N VAL A 799 -15.14 -4.96 -32.36
CA VAL A 799 -14.30 -4.39 -31.30
C VAL A 799 -14.58 -2.91 -31.10
N VAL A 800 -14.66 -2.49 -29.85
CA VAL A 800 -14.72 -1.06 -29.44
C VAL A 800 -13.54 -0.80 -28.49
N LEU A 801 -12.84 0.32 -28.66
CA LEU A 801 -11.84 0.81 -27.74
C LEU A 801 -12.31 2.11 -27.09
N LEU A 802 -12.25 2.15 -25.77
CA LEU A 802 -12.50 3.34 -24.97
C LEU A 802 -11.18 3.87 -24.43
N GLU A 803 -10.90 5.14 -24.70
CA GLU A 803 -9.76 5.89 -24.18
C GLU A 803 -10.27 7.04 -23.32
N TYR A 804 -9.92 7.06 -22.03
CA TYR A 804 -10.15 8.21 -21.15
C TYR A 804 -8.89 9.02 -21.05
N VAL A 805 -8.84 10.11 -21.79
CA VAL A 805 -7.65 10.96 -21.96
C VAL A 805 -7.14 11.49 -20.62
N GLY A 806 -5.87 11.29 -20.37
CA GLY A 806 -5.16 11.71 -19.15
C GLY A 806 -5.39 10.82 -17.94
N GLU A 807 -6.03 9.66 -18.09
CA GLU A 807 -6.14 8.64 -17.03
C GLU A 807 -4.96 7.68 -17.08
N ASN A 808 -4.58 7.17 -15.88
CA ASN A 808 -3.55 6.15 -15.71
C ASN A 808 -4.17 4.74 -15.83
N HIS A 809 -3.53 3.72 -15.29
CA HIS A 809 -3.92 2.31 -15.32
C HIS A 809 -5.33 2.04 -14.79
N GLY A 810 -5.83 2.86 -13.91
CA GLY A 810 -7.20 2.90 -13.46
C GLY A 810 -7.80 4.28 -13.67
N LEU A 811 -9.12 4.35 -13.74
CA LEU A 811 -9.82 5.62 -13.81
C LEU A 811 -9.81 6.27 -12.42
N ALA A 812 -9.30 7.50 -12.33
CA ALA A 812 -9.22 8.24 -11.07
C ALA A 812 -10.33 9.32 -10.97
N ARG A 813 -10.73 9.90 -12.09
CA ARG A 813 -11.78 10.93 -12.11
C ARG A 813 -13.15 10.31 -11.91
N PRO A 814 -13.94 10.73 -10.91
CA PRO A 814 -15.24 10.14 -10.62
C PRO A 814 -16.19 10.14 -11.81
N THR A 815 -16.16 11.18 -12.65
CA THR A 815 -16.99 11.26 -13.87
C THR A 815 -16.61 10.18 -14.88
N ASN A 816 -15.31 9.95 -15.08
CA ASN A 816 -14.82 8.92 -15.99
C ASN A 816 -15.17 7.51 -15.49
N MET A 817 -15.01 7.27 -14.18
CA MET A 817 -15.40 6.00 -13.54
C MET A 817 -16.89 5.71 -13.75
N LYS A 818 -17.75 6.71 -13.55
CA LYS A 818 -19.20 6.57 -13.73
C LYS A 818 -19.56 6.33 -15.19
N ASP A 819 -18.98 7.07 -16.12
CA ASP A 819 -19.25 6.88 -17.57
C ASP A 819 -18.80 5.50 -18.04
N TYR A 820 -17.61 5.04 -17.59
CA TYR A 820 -17.12 3.71 -17.93
C TYR A 820 -18.00 2.60 -17.33
N ALA A 821 -18.38 2.70 -16.07
CA ALA A 821 -19.28 1.74 -15.44
C ALA A 821 -20.64 1.67 -16.15
N LEU A 822 -21.16 2.81 -16.59
CA LEU A 822 -22.41 2.88 -17.38
C LEU A 822 -22.23 2.24 -18.76
N ARG A 823 -21.14 2.55 -19.49
CA ARG A 823 -20.87 1.93 -20.81
C ARG A 823 -20.67 0.41 -20.69
N MET A 824 -20.01 -0.04 -19.62
CA MET A 824 -19.86 -1.48 -19.36
C MET A 824 -21.23 -2.14 -19.12
N THR A 825 -22.10 -1.47 -18.40
CA THR A 825 -23.48 -1.94 -18.17
C THR A 825 -24.28 -1.98 -19.47
N GLU A 826 -24.26 -0.91 -20.26
CA GLU A 826 -24.90 -0.83 -21.58
C GLU A 826 -24.38 -1.93 -22.52
N TRP A 827 -23.07 -2.20 -22.50
CA TRP A 827 -22.44 -3.25 -23.27
C TRP A 827 -22.99 -4.63 -22.89
N PHE A 828 -22.95 -5.00 -21.61
CA PHE A 828 -23.43 -6.30 -21.17
C PHE A 828 -24.93 -6.45 -21.31
N ASP A 829 -25.74 -5.41 -21.06
CA ASP A 829 -27.18 -5.46 -21.26
C ASP A 829 -27.53 -5.67 -22.73
N THR A 830 -26.78 -5.10 -23.67
CA THR A 830 -26.98 -5.33 -25.12
C THR A 830 -26.75 -6.79 -25.49
N PHE A 831 -25.63 -7.38 -25.07
CA PHE A 831 -25.25 -8.72 -25.53
C PHE A 831 -25.82 -9.87 -24.69
N LEU A 832 -26.12 -9.64 -23.42
CA LEU A 832 -26.55 -10.69 -22.49
C LEU A 832 -28.04 -10.59 -22.10
N ARG A 833 -28.67 -9.45 -22.33
CA ARG A 833 -30.08 -9.21 -21.99
C ARG A 833 -30.91 -8.75 -23.18
N ASP A 834 -30.34 -8.79 -24.38
CA ASP A 834 -31.00 -8.42 -25.64
C ASP A 834 -31.59 -7.00 -25.60
N GLN A 835 -30.98 -6.08 -24.82
CA GLN A 835 -31.38 -4.70 -24.79
C GLN A 835 -30.93 -4.00 -26.07
N PRO A 836 -31.68 -3.00 -26.57
CA PRO A 836 -31.27 -2.21 -27.74
C PRO A 836 -29.88 -1.61 -27.53
N ALA A 837 -29.01 -1.77 -28.53
CA ALA A 837 -27.70 -1.16 -28.52
C ALA A 837 -27.83 0.38 -28.53
N PRO A 838 -27.16 1.11 -27.60
CA PRO A 838 -27.12 2.56 -27.68
C PRO A 838 -26.33 3.03 -28.92
N ASP A 839 -26.61 4.24 -29.40
CA ASP A 839 -26.02 4.76 -30.65
C ASP A 839 -24.50 4.70 -30.67
N TRP A 840 -23.84 4.99 -29.54
CA TRP A 840 -22.38 4.93 -29.47
C TRP A 840 -21.82 3.52 -29.72
N LEU A 841 -22.58 2.51 -29.37
CA LEU A 841 -22.20 1.10 -29.58
C LEU A 841 -22.56 0.62 -30.98
N LYS A 842 -23.72 1.03 -31.49
CA LYS A 842 -24.26 0.63 -32.79
C LYS A 842 -23.46 1.27 -33.94
N ASP A 843 -23.27 2.59 -33.87
CA ASP A 843 -22.80 3.40 -35.01
C ASP A 843 -21.44 4.07 -34.75
N GLY A 844 -20.95 4.02 -33.48
CA GLY A 844 -19.82 4.80 -33.05
C GLY A 844 -20.16 6.30 -32.91
N VAL A 845 -19.16 7.10 -32.56
CA VAL A 845 -19.33 8.56 -32.46
C VAL A 845 -18.25 9.26 -33.29
N PRO A 846 -18.60 9.93 -34.37
CA PRO A 846 -17.65 10.72 -35.16
C PRO A 846 -16.97 11.80 -34.30
N ARG A 847 -15.68 12.08 -34.53
CA ARG A 847 -14.92 13.05 -33.76
C ARG A 847 -15.62 14.41 -33.63
N LEU A 848 -16.21 14.90 -34.66
CA LEU A 848 -16.92 16.20 -34.68
C LEU A 848 -18.21 16.21 -33.85
N LYS A 849 -18.77 15.05 -33.53
CA LYS A 849 -19.95 14.90 -32.65
C LYS A 849 -19.60 14.51 -31.23
N MET A 850 -18.33 14.22 -30.95
CA MET A 850 -17.92 13.69 -29.65
C MET A 850 -18.19 14.65 -28.49
N GLU A 851 -17.94 15.94 -28.68
CA GLU A 851 -18.15 16.92 -27.61
C GLU A 851 -19.64 16.99 -27.21
N GLN A 852 -20.55 17.00 -28.16
CA GLN A 852 -21.99 16.99 -27.88
C GLN A 852 -22.40 15.68 -27.22
N HIS A 853 -21.93 14.54 -27.73
CA HIS A 853 -22.18 13.23 -27.13
C HIS A 853 -21.76 13.17 -25.66
N LEU A 854 -20.56 13.68 -25.31
CA LEU A 854 -20.08 13.68 -23.92
C LEU A 854 -20.90 14.64 -23.03
N LYS A 855 -21.36 15.79 -23.57
CA LYS A 855 -22.29 16.69 -22.87
C LYS A 855 -23.64 16.02 -22.60
N ASP A 856 -24.18 15.30 -23.54
CA ASP A 856 -25.46 14.58 -23.39
C ASP A 856 -25.29 13.46 -22.33
N ARG A 857 -24.18 12.74 -22.33
CA ARG A 857 -23.91 11.71 -21.34
C ARG A 857 -23.67 12.26 -19.93
N LYS A 858 -23.24 13.51 -19.75
CA LYS A 858 -23.09 14.13 -18.43
C LYS A 858 -24.37 14.05 -17.60
N VAL A 859 -25.54 14.17 -18.24
CA VAL A 859 -26.85 14.04 -17.59
C VAL A 859 -27.05 12.63 -17.02
N LEU A 860 -26.56 11.60 -17.71
CA LEU A 860 -26.70 10.20 -17.30
C LEU A 860 -25.82 9.83 -16.10
N VAL A 861 -24.71 10.54 -15.89
CA VAL A 861 -23.78 10.30 -14.77
C VAL A 861 -24.03 11.21 -13.58
N ASP A 862 -25.03 12.10 -13.65
CA ASP A 862 -25.48 12.93 -12.53
C ASP A 862 -26.46 12.12 -11.65
N PRO A 863 -26.17 11.88 -10.36
CA PRO A 863 -27.07 11.14 -9.47
C PRO A 863 -28.47 11.78 -9.33
N LYS A 864 -28.58 13.07 -9.58
CA LYS A 864 -29.85 13.81 -9.54
C LYS A 864 -30.69 13.64 -10.82
N ALA A 865 -30.09 13.16 -11.89
CA ALA A 865 -30.75 13.05 -13.21
C ALA A 865 -31.23 11.62 -13.52
N VAL A 866 -30.84 10.61 -12.75
CA VAL A 866 -31.24 9.22 -12.99
C VAL A 866 -32.53 8.93 -12.22
N PRO A 867 -33.67 8.75 -12.91
CA PRO A 867 -34.86 8.17 -12.26
C PRO A 867 -34.48 6.79 -11.73
N ALA A 868 -34.89 6.47 -10.50
CA ALA A 868 -34.74 5.14 -9.95
C ALA A 868 -35.23 4.10 -10.97
N PRO A 869 -34.48 3.01 -11.23
CA PRO A 869 -34.92 2.01 -12.19
C PRO A 869 -36.28 1.49 -11.76
N LYS A 870 -37.28 1.61 -12.63
CA LYS A 870 -38.58 0.99 -12.42
C LYS A 870 -38.33 -0.50 -12.31
N VAL A 871 -38.60 -1.07 -11.15
CA VAL A 871 -38.66 -2.52 -10.97
C VAL A 871 -39.68 -3.02 -11.96
N VAL A 872 -39.25 -3.65 -13.02
CA VAL A 872 -40.16 -4.36 -13.92
C VAL A 872 -40.59 -5.60 -13.18
N PRO A 873 -41.89 -5.84 -12.97
CA PRO A 873 -42.41 -6.95 -12.21
C PRO A 873 -42.03 -8.32 -12.73
#